data_c9c76bf79dccc061d8ce1b7bb8142ff3
#
_entry.id   c9c76bf79dccc061d8ce1b7bb8142ff3
#
_cell.length_a   1.000
_cell.length_b   1.000
_cell.length_c   1.000
_cell.angle_alpha   90.00
_cell.angle_beta   90.00
_cell.angle_gamma   90.00
#
_symmetry.space_group_name_H-M   'P 1'
#
loop_
_entity.id
_entity.type
_entity.pdbx_description
1 polymer ?
#
loop_
_entity_poly.entity_id
_entity_poly.type
_entity_poly.pdbx_seq_one_letter_code
_entity_poly.pdbx_strand_id
1 'polypeptide(L)'
;MKHLHFLAFALCWLVWGHLLKAQSLDNYSSLEPSQPIEFKGNCLRYADKEIILGPKTFFVDGQLSDREVADNPYVFNSFNKAAANFSAGTEAEPMKVYLAPYVYWIDDPDDPAIRVGKDGREPFGLVVKCPYLHIIGLNTHPENTVLASRRGQTQGAVGNFTMFDFWGDGLLVKDLTMGNFCNVDLEYPLKKELSRKKRMSAITQAHVAYCHGDKIVADNVHFISRLNMNPLNGAKRILFNKCHMESTDDALTGTGVYLDCTLHFYGQKPFWRSDMGGAVFLNCDFYVCHEEDRQYFCKSVGPLSIVDCRYHSKKPVYAGWTHDPTDWLRCYQYNVKQNGQPYVIGADKPYNTVCMDQLNQLKAFRLEENEEVVYNTYNLLRGEDDWDPLRVKDRVIAIGKRDGRDYTRMPSCLSVEPLTASIQTGGRTVRLTATVKRHCNYVLNNVPVKWKVQQGYEKEVKLSTSEGYECVVEATNVEDETKHFTVIAYTEDGLECATELTVAPDYVPAPSFTKTPKMNITKGVATVSYALELNGRKDESLITWYRCTDKNGANRLPVSVSRLNEPEYSYTLVKEDVGYYLMAAVAPKHLRCVPGKEQIVVSNSPIKKGQVNIAHIFETDFQNFPCKNQPQLLPGFWTIGGYKPLDTAAYDWQVVPDKDYWIYGPGMNGSHGTGLLQDQKGARLLYTPLDGSYGDMAITLNVDASKTAGQGFGSATGQYLDLYIKFDTRTLTGYALRIIRTTKYSNAVDFILMKYENGVAEAISQPVSSTCYRTDCTITLTAKGGKLTAHASTTTPLPAPVTDPNLKLSVDLEADIASNTFGGTGIQHTGSCGESTTMLHYMKVEWE
;
A
#
# COMPACT_ATOMS: atom_id res chain seq x y z
N MET A 1 7.60 -83.11 24.06
CA MET A 1 7.24 -81.94 24.95
C MET A 1 7.85 -80.60 24.58
N LYS A 2 8.66 -80.49 23.49
CA LYS A 2 9.18 -79.16 23.05
C LYS A 2 8.36 -78.44 22.02
N HIS A 3 7.33 -79.05 21.42
CA HIS A 3 6.45 -78.45 20.40
C HIS A 3 5.13 -77.87 21.00
N LEU A 4 4.77 -78.22 22.22
CA LEU A 4 3.55 -77.71 22.83
C LEU A 4 3.71 -76.33 23.50
N HIS A 5 4.93 -75.95 23.86
CA HIS A 5 5.21 -74.63 24.48
C HIS A 5 5.30 -73.50 23.42
N PHE A 6 5.65 -73.83 22.18
CA PHE A 6 5.72 -72.86 21.09
C PHE A 6 4.31 -72.47 20.59
N LEU A 7 3.31 -73.38 20.56
CA LEU A 7 1.97 -73.07 20.19
C LEU A 7 1.22 -72.20 21.27
N ALA A 8 1.53 -72.42 22.56
CA ALA A 8 0.90 -71.62 23.62
C ALA A 8 1.47 -70.20 23.68
N PHE A 9 2.73 -70.01 23.34
CA PHE A 9 3.34 -68.68 23.24
C PHE A 9 2.87 -67.90 22.01
N ALA A 10 2.70 -68.58 20.88
CA ALA A 10 2.17 -67.97 19.65
C ALA A 10 0.67 -67.61 19.78
N LEU A 11 -0.13 -68.41 20.51
CA LEU A 11 -1.54 -68.04 20.77
C LEU A 11 -1.66 -66.88 21.79
N CYS A 12 -0.79 -66.78 22.77
CA CYS A 12 -0.76 -65.63 23.69
C CYS A 12 -0.36 -64.32 22.99
N TRP A 13 0.56 -64.40 22.00
CA TRP A 13 0.89 -63.20 21.21
C TRP A 13 -0.20 -62.82 20.19
N LEU A 14 -0.94 -63.77 19.65
CA LEU A 14 -2.08 -63.52 18.79
C LEU A 14 -3.29 -62.99 19.59
N VAL A 15 -3.49 -63.39 20.83
CA VAL A 15 -4.57 -62.90 21.69
C VAL A 15 -4.23 -61.56 22.31
N TRP A 16 -2.94 -61.26 22.59
CA TRP A 16 -2.51 -59.91 23.03
C TRP A 16 -2.41 -58.92 21.85
N GLY A 17 -2.20 -59.38 20.64
CA GLY A 17 -2.22 -58.50 19.42
C GLY A 17 -3.64 -58.03 19.06
N HIS A 18 -4.70 -58.64 19.58
CA HIS A 18 -6.11 -58.26 19.32
C HIS A 18 -6.77 -57.53 20.52
N LEU A 19 -6.04 -57.21 21.60
CA LEU A 19 -6.56 -56.50 22.78
C LEU A 19 -6.05 -55.05 22.90
N LEU A 20 -5.32 -54.53 21.89
CA LEU A 20 -5.25 -53.12 21.67
C LEU A 20 -6.48 -52.71 20.85
N LYS A 21 -7.68 -52.84 21.43
CA LYS A 21 -8.83 -52.12 20.91
C LYS A 21 -8.45 -50.65 20.89
N ALA A 22 -8.53 -50.06 19.70
CA ALA A 22 -8.58 -48.63 19.55
C ALA A 22 -9.51 -48.09 20.64
N GLN A 23 -9.05 -47.08 21.33
CA GLN A 23 -9.90 -46.36 22.27
C GLN A 23 -10.93 -45.67 21.39
N SER A 24 -12.14 -46.20 21.31
CA SER A 24 -13.18 -45.66 20.47
C SER A 24 -13.52 -44.23 20.99
N LEU A 25 -13.85 -43.31 20.10
CA LEU A 25 -14.30 -41.97 20.45
C LEU A 25 -15.69 -41.98 21.15
N ASP A 26 -16.22 -43.16 21.51
CA ASP A 26 -17.54 -43.33 22.16
C ASP A 26 -17.65 -42.62 23.53
N ASN A 27 -16.53 -42.24 24.14
CA ASN A 27 -16.49 -41.43 25.36
C ASN A 27 -15.90 -40.02 25.13
N TYR A 28 -15.92 -39.55 23.93
CA TYR A 28 -15.44 -38.23 23.56
C TYR A 28 -16.25 -37.13 24.26
N SER A 29 -15.58 -36.07 24.73
CA SER A 29 -16.18 -34.85 25.26
C SER A 29 -15.43 -33.64 24.73
N SER A 30 -16.15 -32.71 24.11
CA SER A 30 -15.58 -31.44 23.67
C SER A 30 -15.30 -30.49 24.85
N LEU A 31 -14.53 -29.41 24.61
CA LEU A 31 -14.32 -28.34 25.60
C LEU A 31 -15.60 -27.57 25.94
N GLU A 32 -16.65 -27.65 25.10
CA GLU A 32 -17.91 -26.94 25.30
C GLU A 32 -19.05 -27.92 25.64
N PRO A 33 -19.27 -28.25 26.92
CA PRO A 33 -20.25 -29.25 27.31
C PRO A 33 -21.71 -28.84 27.03
N SER A 34 -21.98 -27.55 26.92
CA SER A 34 -23.35 -27.05 26.66
C SER A 34 -23.79 -27.33 25.21
N GLN A 35 -22.85 -27.62 24.33
CA GLN A 35 -23.09 -27.98 22.93
C GLN A 35 -22.38 -29.31 22.62
N PRO A 36 -22.91 -30.44 23.10
CA PRO A 36 -22.22 -31.72 23.05
C PRO A 36 -22.01 -32.22 21.63
N ILE A 37 -20.84 -32.80 21.42
CA ILE A 37 -20.46 -33.53 20.22
C ILE A 37 -20.35 -35.01 20.61
N GLU A 38 -21.09 -35.85 19.95
CA GLU A 38 -21.15 -37.28 20.24
C GLU A 38 -20.67 -38.11 19.04
N PHE A 39 -19.97 -39.20 19.31
CA PHE A 39 -19.51 -40.14 18.28
C PHE A 39 -20.22 -41.47 18.42
N LYS A 40 -20.56 -42.05 17.24
CA LYS A 40 -20.98 -43.42 17.10
C LYS A 40 -20.32 -44.01 15.85
N GLY A 41 -19.17 -44.65 16.03
CA GLY A 41 -18.32 -45.08 14.90
C GLY A 41 -17.85 -43.87 14.06
N ASN A 42 -18.14 -43.89 12.78
CA ASN A 42 -17.83 -42.77 11.87
C ASN A 42 -18.94 -41.71 11.79
N CYS A 43 -19.96 -41.78 12.63
CA CYS A 43 -21.02 -40.80 12.69
C CYS A 43 -20.79 -39.85 13.86
N LEU A 44 -20.78 -38.56 13.56
CA LEU A 44 -20.70 -37.48 14.52
C LEU A 44 -22.09 -36.84 14.65
N ARG A 45 -22.55 -36.61 15.87
CA ARG A 45 -23.79 -35.88 16.17
C ARG A 45 -23.49 -34.55 16.78
N TYR A 46 -24.12 -33.52 16.25
CA TYR A 46 -24.04 -32.16 16.76
C TYR A 46 -25.31 -31.37 16.41
N ALA A 47 -25.94 -30.74 17.39
CA ALA A 47 -27.14 -29.90 17.21
C ALA A 47 -28.20 -30.57 16.28
N ASP A 48 -28.66 -31.75 16.64
CA ASP A 48 -29.66 -32.57 15.90
C ASP A 48 -29.25 -33.01 14.47
N LYS A 49 -27.99 -32.82 14.11
CA LYS A 49 -27.46 -33.26 12.82
C LYS A 49 -26.57 -34.50 13.00
N GLU A 50 -26.74 -35.45 12.10
CA GLU A 50 -25.83 -36.58 11.93
C GLU A 50 -24.85 -36.25 10.79
N ILE A 51 -23.54 -36.31 11.07
CA ILE A 51 -22.45 -36.05 10.14
C ILE A 51 -21.66 -37.35 9.97
N ILE A 52 -21.72 -37.92 8.78
CA ILE A 52 -20.96 -39.13 8.44
C ILE A 52 -19.57 -38.72 7.99
N LEU A 53 -18.54 -39.16 8.71
CA LEU A 53 -17.13 -38.91 8.34
C LEU A 53 -16.73 -39.83 7.16
N GLY A 54 -15.91 -39.29 6.27
CA GLY A 54 -15.47 -39.94 5.06
C GLY A 54 -14.42 -39.15 4.29
N PRO A 55 -14.06 -39.55 3.07
CA PRO A 55 -13.02 -38.93 2.26
C PRO A 55 -13.23 -37.44 1.97
N LYS A 56 -14.47 -36.95 2.09
CA LYS A 56 -14.87 -35.55 1.89
C LYS A 56 -15.40 -34.88 3.16
N THR A 57 -15.28 -35.54 4.31
CA THR A 57 -15.87 -35.06 5.57
C THR A 57 -14.96 -35.39 6.74
N PHE A 58 -14.22 -34.41 7.22
CA PHE A 58 -13.25 -34.59 8.30
C PHE A 58 -13.74 -33.95 9.60
N PHE A 59 -13.24 -34.49 10.70
CA PHE A 59 -13.38 -33.92 12.04
C PHE A 59 -12.00 -33.58 12.63
N VAL A 60 -11.89 -32.47 13.32
CA VAL A 60 -10.65 -32.04 13.95
C VAL A 60 -10.91 -31.58 15.38
N ASP A 61 -10.14 -32.08 16.33
CA ASP A 61 -10.10 -31.60 17.70
C ASP A 61 -8.67 -31.63 18.25
N GLY A 62 -8.17 -30.46 18.65
CA GLY A 62 -6.83 -30.28 19.21
C GLY A 62 -6.62 -30.90 20.59
N GLN A 63 -7.66 -31.39 21.26
CA GLN A 63 -7.56 -32.14 22.50
C GLN A 63 -7.11 -33.57 22.31
N LEU A 64 -7.36 -34.13 21.12
CA LEU A 64 -7.08 -35.52 20.79
C LEU A 64 -5.56 -35.76 20.69
N SER A 65 -5.10 -36.85 21.27
CA SER A 65 -3.73 -37.34 21.13
C SER A 65 -3.53 -38.03 19.74
N ASP A 66 -2.27 -38.17 19.34
CA ASP A 66 -1.94 -38.92 18.10
C ASP A 66 -2.44 -40.37 18.12
N ARG A 67 -2.55 -40.96 19.32
CA ARG A 67 -3.08 -42.31 19.50
C ARG A 67 -4.59 -42.37 19.23
N GLU A 68 -5.34 -41.36 19.69
CA GLU A 68 -6.80 -41.35 19.52
C GLU A 68 -7.22 -41.12 18.07
N VAL A 69 -6.40 -40.40 17.29
CA VAL A 69 -6.70 -40.19 15.85
C VAL A 69 -6.11 -41.27 14.92
N ALA A 70 -5.22 -42.14 15.43
CA ALA A 70 -4.45 -43.07 14.60
C ALA A 70 -5.33 -44.08 13.81
N ASP A 71 -6.48 -44.46 14.38
CA ASP A 71 -7.31 -45.52 13.83
C ASP A 71 -8.44 -45.02 12.91
N ASN A 72 -8.63 -43.71 12.83
CA ASN A 72 -9.66 -43.11 11.98
C ASN A 72 -9.04 -42.09 11.00
N PRO A 73 -8.94 -42.39 9.69
CA PRO A 73 -8.29 -41.52 8.72
C PRO A 73 -9.03 -40.19 8.44
N TYR A 74 -10.20 -39.98 9.02
CA TYR A 74 -11.05 -38.81 8.86
C TYR A 74 -11.11 -37.93 10.12
N VAL A 75 -10.39 -38.34 11.19
CA VAL A 75 -10.27 -37.61 12.45
C VAL A 75 -8.84 -37.13 12.65
N PHE A 76 -8.67 -35.85 13.00
CA PHE A 76 -7.37 -35.22 13.14
C PHE A 76 -7.29 -34.42 14.45
N ASN A 77 -6.08 -34.26 14.98
CA ASN A 77 -5.81 -33.40 16.15
C ASN A 77 -5.16 -32.05 15.78
N SER A 78 -5.10 -31.73 14.50
CA SER A 78 -4.56 -30.45 13.99
C SER A 78 -5.21 -30.11 12.66
N PHE A 79 -5.53 -28.84 12.47
CA PHE A 79 -6.05 -28.34 11.20
C PHE A 79 -5.07 -28.57 10.05
N ASN A 80 -3.77 -28.36 10.28
CA ASN A 80 -2.73 -28.55 9.26
C ASN A 80 -2.63 -30.02 8.80
N LYS A 81 -2.76 -30.98 9.74
CA LYS A 81 -2.80 -32.40 9.39
C LYS A 81 -4.03 -32.75 8.55
N ALA A 82 -5.19 -32.20 8.90
CA ALA A 82 -6.40 -32.38 8.08
C ALA A 82 -6.23 -31.74 6.70
N ALA A 83 -5.72 -30.52 6.63
CA ALA A 83 -5.51 -29.78 5.40
C ALA A 83 -4.59 -30.49 4.40
N ALA A 84 -3.57 -31.19 4.88
CA ALA A 84 -2.68 -32.01 4.05
C ALA A 84 -3.41 -33.17 3.34
N ASN A 85 -4.63 -33.52 3.77
CA ASN A 85 -5.45 -34.59 3.22
C ASN A 85 -6.70 -34.07 2.46
N PHE A 86 -6.86 -32.75 2.30
CA PHE A 86 -8.00 -32.21 1.55
C PHE A 86 -7.94 -32.65 0.08
N SER A 87 -9.09 -32.93 -0.45
CA SER A 87 -9.30 -33.24 -1.86
C SER A 87 -10.33 -32.32 -2.46
N ALA A 88 -10.15 -31.90 -3.72
CA ALA A 88 -11.03 -30.97 -4.40
C ALA A 88 -12.51 -31.37 -4.26
N GLY A 89 -13.32 -30.45 -3.70
CA GLY A 89 -14.77 -30.60 -3.65
C GLY A 89 -15.43 -30.12 -4.94
N THR A 90 -16.74 -30.24 -4.96
CA THR A 90 -17.65 -29.68 -5.99
C THR A 90 -18.79 -28.96 -5.27
N GLU A 91 -19.58 -28.17 -6.00
CA GLU A 91 -20.76 -27.52 -5.43
C GLU A 91 -21.75 -28.52 -4.82
N ALA A 92 -21.93 -29.68 -5.48
CA ALA A 92 -22.82 -30.77 -5.02
C ALA A 92 -22.22 -31.59 -3.87
N GLU A 93 -20.90 -31.78 -3.86
CA GLU A 93 -20.17 -32.56 -2.86
C GLU A 93 -18.92 -31.82 -2.39
N PRO A 94 -19.07 -30.81 -1.49
CA PRO A 94 -17.94 -30.04 -0.99
C PRO A 94 -17.04 -30.87 -0.06
N MET A 95 -15.75 -30.52 -0.02
CA MET A 95 -14.83 -30.97 1.02
C MET A 95 -15.18 -30.27 2.33
N LYS A 96 -15.57 -30.99 3.37
CA LYS A 96 -15.99 -30.45 4.66
C LYS A 96 -14.99 -30.79 5.76
N VAL A 97 -14.66 -29.80 6.58
CA VAL A 97 -13.92 -30.00 7.81
C VAL A 97 -14.66 -29.37 8.97
N TYR A 98 -14.99 -30.19 9.95
CA TYR A 98 -15.68 -29.80 11.17
C TYR A 98 -14.69 -29.70 12.31
N LEU A 99 -14.67 -28.54 12.97
CA LEU A 99 -13.72 -28.19 14.06
C LEU A 99 -14.44 -28.16 15.38
N ALA A 100 -13.97 -28.92 16.34
CA ALA A 100 -14.40 -28.82 17.74
C ALA A 100 -13.92 -27.49 18.37
N PRO A 101 -14.53 -27.04 19.47
CA PRO A 101 -14.03 -25.90 20.24
C PRO A 101 -12.57 -26.11 20.70
N TYR A 102 -11.65 -25.33 20.15
CA TYR A 102 -10.21 -25.36 20.47
C TYR A 102 -9.48 -24.20 19.81
N VAL A 103 -8.18 -23.99 20.14
CA VAL A 103 -7.28 -23.07 19.45
C VAL A 103 -6.34 -23.85 18.54
N TYR A 104 -6.51 -23.70 17.24
CA TYR A 104 -5.72 -24.38 16.21
C TYR A 104 -4.67 -23.42 15.64
N TRP A 105 -3.42 -23.60 16.03
CA TRP A 105 -2.31 -22.82 15.53
C TRP A 105 -1.91 -23.28 14.12
N ILE A 106 -2.03 -22.36 13.16
CA ILE A 106 -1.68 -22.62 11.75
C ILE A 106 -0.15 -22.59 11.55
N ASP A 107 0.54 -21.78 12.34
CA ASP A 107 1.99 -21.81 12.48
C ASP A 107 2.34 -21.83 13.98
N ASP A 108 3.31 -22.64 14.39
CA ASP A 108 3.68 -22.79 15.79
C ASP A 108 4.04 -21.40 16.39
N PRO A 109 3.27 -20.91 17.37
CA PRO A 109 3.47 -19.58 17.96
C PRO A 109 4.78 -19.46 18.76
N ASP A 110 5.35 -20.57 19.21
CA ASP A 110 6.53 -20.64 20.06
C ASP A 110 7.80 -21.02 19.26
N ASP A 111 7.70 -21.37 17.98
CA ASP A 111 8.86 -21.60 17.10
C ASP A 111 9.62 -20.28 16.86
N PRO A 112 10.91 -20.20 17.27
CA PRO A 112 11.71 -18.99 17.09
C PRO A 112 12.15 -18.74 15.64
N ALA A 113 12.00 -19.71 14.74
CA ALA A 113 12.44 -19.59 13.35
C ALA A 113 11.69 -18.49 12.61
N ILE A 114 12.44 -17.66 11.88
CA ILE A 114 11.90 -16.59 11.05
C ILE A 114 11.37 -17.21 9.76
N ARG A 115 10.12 -16.90 9.42
CA ARG A 115 9.50 -17.34 8.17
C ARG A 115 9.98 -16.48 7.02
N VAL A 116 10.39 -17.13 5.93
CA VAL A 116 10.86 -16.51 4.70
C VAL A 116 9.96 -16.95 3.56
N GLY A 117 9.49 -16.02 2.77
CA GLY A 117 8.68 -16.31 1.59
C GLY A 117 9.53 -16.92 0.47
N LYS A 118 8.88 -17.60 -0.47
CA LYS A 118 9.50 -18.16 -1.66
C LYS A 118 9.24 -17.25 -2.86
N ASP A 119 10.19 -17.19 -3.78
CA ASP A 119 10.06 -16.48 -5.06
C ASP A 119 9.67 -14.99 -4.90
N GLY A 120 10.19 -14.32 -3.87
CA GLY A 120 9.93 -12.90 -3.61
C GLY A 120 8.54 -12.58 -3.04
N ARG A 121 7.71 -13.61 -2.77
CA ARG A 121 6.42 -13.45 -2.09
C ARG A 121 6.59 -13.42 -0.58
N GLU A 122 5.57 -12.92 0.12
CA GLU A 122 5.51 -12.99 1.58
C GLU A 122 5.33 -14.44 2.05
N PRO A 123 5.79 -14.80 3.26
CA PRO A 123 5.56 -16.12 3.82
C PRO A 123 4.11 -16.30 4.27
N PHE A 124 3.57 -17.49 4.02
CA PHE A 124 2.25 -17.94 4.45
C PHE A 124 2.35 -18.97 5.55
N GLY A 125 1.37 -18.95 6.46
CA GLY A 125 1.22 -20.02 7.45
C GLY A 125 0.76 -21.32 6.80
N LEU A 126 -0.29 -21.26 5.97
CA LEU A 126 -0.81 -22.41 5.24
C LEU A 126 -1.38 -21.99 3.87
N VAL A 127 -0.90 -22.63 2.81
CA VAL A 127 -1.47 -22.51 1.47
C VAL A 127 -2.45 -23.67 1.25
N VAL A 128 -3.73 -23.34 0.99
CA VAL A 128 -4.80 -24.33 0.80
C VAL A 128 -5.33 -24.24 -0.62
N LYS A 129 -5.10 -25.31 -1.41
CA LYS A 129 -5.61 -25.43 -2.80
C LYS A 129 -6.73 -26.45 -2.85
N CYS A 130 -7.92 -26.04 -2.47
CA CYS A 130 -9.09 -26.94 -2.38
C CYS A 130 -10.37 -26.16 -2.77
N PRO A 131 -10.88 -26.32 -4.00
CA PRO A 131 -12.16 -25.74 -4.38
C PRO A 131 -13.30 -26.41 -3.58
N TYR A 132 -14.35 -25.65 -3.32
CA TYR A 132 -15.52 -26.04 -2.54
C TYR A 132 -15.15 -26.63 -1.16
N LEU A 133 -14.26 -25.92 -0.46
CA LEU A 133 -13.88 -26.25 0.91
C LEU A 133 -14.83 -25.58 1.91
N HIS A 134 -15.41 -26.37 2.81
CA HIS A 134 -16.24 -25.86 3.91
C HIS A 134 -15.53 -26.09 5.24
N ILE A 135 -15.18 -25.01 5.94
CA ILE A 135 -14.54 -24.99 7.27
C ILE A 135 -15.61 -24.55 8.27
N ILE A 136 -16.02 -25.45 9.16
CA ILE A 136 -17.20 -25.28 10.00
C ILE A 136 -16.83 -25.55 11.46
N GLY A 137 -17.00 -24.54 12.32
CA GLY A 137 -16.92 -24.71 13.78
C GLY A 137 -18.15 -25.44 14.30
N LEU A 138 -17.95 -26.40 15.16
CA LEU A 138 -19.04 -27.11 15.88
C LEU A 138 -19.36 -26.36 17.18
N ASN A 139 -19.78 -25.12 17.02
CA ASN A 139 -20.11 -24.20 18.10
C ASN A 139 -20.93 -23.02 17.56
N THR A 140 -21.84 -22.46 18.35
CA THR A 140 -22.60 -21.26 17.99
C THR A 140 -21.92 -19.96 18.40
N HIS A 141 -20.82 -20.07 19.21
CA HIS A 141 -20.00 -18.96 19.65
C HIS A 141 -18.65 -18.97 18.93
N PRO A 142 -18.44 -18.16 17.90
CA PRO A 142 -17.22 -18.22 17.06
C PRO A 142 -15.91 -18.14 17.84
N GLU A 143 -15.90 -17.48 19.00
CA GLU A 143 -14.73 -17.35 19.88
C GLU A 143 -14.28 -18.67 20.50
N ASN A 144 -15.11 -19.70 20.48
CA ASN A 144 -14.77 -21.02 21.05
C ASN A 144 -14.03 -21.93 20.07
N THR A 145 -14.04 -21.61 18.76
CA THR A 145 -13.31 -22.37 17.72
C THR A 145 -12.40 -21.42 16.97
N VAL A 146 -11.09 -21.45 17.24
CA VAL A 146 -10.15 -20.43 16.79
C VAL A 146 -9.07 -21.01 15.87
N LEU A 147 -9.02 -20.56 14.61
CA LEU A 147 -7.87 -20.72 13.73
C LEU A 147 -6.93 -19.53 13.99
N ALA A 148 -5.72 -19.78 14.45
CA ALA A 148 -4.85 -18.78 15.02
C ALA A 148 -3.47 -18.71 14.35
N SER A 149 -2.93 -17.50 14.24
CA SER A 149 -1.51 -17.22 13.99
C SER A 149 -1.00 -16.16 14.96
N ARG A 150 0.33 -16.01 15.07
CA ARG A 150 0.97 -15.02 15.94
C ARG A 150 2.19 -14.37 15.28
N ARG A 151 2.21 -14.30 13.96
CA ARG A 151 3.30 -13.68 13.19
C ARG A 151 2.79 -12.49 12.38
N GLY A 152 3.63 -11.50 12.20
CA GLY A 152 3.30 -10.30 11.45
C GLY A 152 4.53 -9.69 10.80
N GLN A 153 4.37 -8.50 10.24
CA GLN A 153 5.42 -7.76 9.56
C GLN A 153 6.65 -7.61 10.48
N THR A 154 7.78 -8.20 10.07
CA THR A 154 9.05 -8.22 10.83
C THR A 154 8.96 -8.88 12.21
N GLN A 155 7.86 -9.55 12.51
CA GLN A 155 7.61 -10.24 13.77
C GLN A 155 7.52 -11.75 13.53
N GLY A 156 8.68 -12.40 13.49
CA GLY A 156 8.82 -13.82 13.19
C GLY A 156 8.69 -14.14 11.68
N ALA A 157 8.76 -13.13 10.82
CA ALA A 157 8.76 -13.27 9.38
C ALA A 157 9.63 -12.20 8.72
N VAL A 158 10.13 -12.47 7.51
CA VAL A 158 10.75 -11.48 6.64
C VAL A 158 9.64 -10.77 5.86
N GLY A 159 9.47 -9.46 6.08
CA GLY A 159 8.35 -8.72 5.52
C GLY A 159 7.03 -9.07 6.21
N ASN A 160 5.93 -9.03 5.46
CA ASN A 160 4.61 -9.38 5.96
C ASN A 160 4.49 -10.90 6.20
N PHE A 161 3.44 -11.27 6.94
CA PHE A 161 3.06 -12.67 7.13
C PHE A 161 1.55 -12.80 7.02
N THR A 162 1.09 -13.73 6.21
CA THR A 162 -0.32 -14.05 6.05
C THR A 162 -0.62 -15.46 6.56
N MET A 163 -1.63 -15.61 7.41
CA MET A 163 -1.97 -16.90 8.01
C MET A 163 -2.44 -17.90 6.96
N PHE A 164 -3.34 -17.50 6.04
CA PHE A 164 -3.87 -18.36 5.00
C PHE A 164 -3.73 -17.78 3.59
N ASP A 165 -3.51 -18.65 2.62
CA ASP A 165 -3.61 -18.39 1.20
C ASP A 165 -4.53 -19.45 0.55
N PHE A 166 -5.82 -19.07 0.33
CA PHE A 166 -6.83 -19.97 -0.22
C PHE A 166 -6.93 -19.85 -1.74
N TRP A 167 -6.93 -21.02 -2.40
CA TRP A 167 -7.08 -21.15 -3.84
C TRP A 167 -8.25 -22.08 -4.17
N GLY A 168 -9.20 -21.59 -4.94
CA GLY A 168 -10.39 -22.33 -5.41
C GLY A 168 -11.70 -21.63 -5.06
N ASP A 169 -12.70 -21.91 -5.86
CA ASP A 169 -14.06 -21.38 -5.70
C ASP A 169 -14.81 -22.09 -4.58
N GLY A 170 -15.90 -21.48 -4.11
CA GLY A 170 -16.86 -22.11 -3.21
C GLY A 170 -16.37 -22.32 -1.77
N LEU A 171 -15.41 -21.52 -1.30
CA LEU A 171 -15.00 -21.54 0.11
C LEU A 171 -16.15 -21.08 1.01
N LEU A 172 -16.50 -21.90 2.00
CA LEU A 172 -17.36 -21.54 3.12
C LEU A 172 -16.57 -21.59 4.43
N VAL A 173 -16.57 -20.50 5.17
CA VAL A 173 -16.07 -20.44 6.55
C VAL A 173 -17.25 -20.11 7.44
N LYS A 174 -17.47 -20.90 8.52
CA LYS A 174 -18.67 -20.78 9.34
C LYS A 174 -18.43 -21.09 10.81
N ASP A 175 -19.08 -20.29 11.68
CA ASP A 175 -19.16 -20.50 13.14
C ASP A 175 -17.78 -20.64 13.82
N LEU A 176 -16.82 -19.77 13.49
CA LEU A 176 -15.46 -19.81 14.04
C LEU A 176 -14.77 -18.45 14.02
N THR A 177 -13.63 -18.35 14.69
CA THR A 177 -12.72 -17.20 14.63
C THR A 177 -11.51 -17.50 13.74
N MET A 178 -11.20 -16.60 12.82
CA MET A 178 -9.92 -16.54 12.10
C MET A 178 -9.14 -15.34 12.63
N GLY A 179 -8.02 -15.57 13.33
CA GLY A 179 -7.31 -14.49 13.99
C GLY A 179 -5.79 -14.54 13.85
N ASN A 180 -5.21 -13.37 13.57
CA ASN A 180 -3.78 -13.19 13.71
C ASN A 180 -3.48 -12.37 14.98
N PHE A 181 -3.02 -13.06 15.99
CA PHE A 181 -2.78 -12.52 17.33
C PHE A 181 -1.34 -11.99 17.53
N CYS A 182 -0.73 -11.49 16.49
CA CYS A 182 0.58 -10.84 16.57
C CYS A 182 0.53 -9.55 17.39
N ASN A 183 -0.52 -8.74 17.20
CA ASN A 183 -0.68 -7.41 17.79
C ASN A 183 -1.93 -7.25 18.68
N VAL A 184 -2.60 -8.34 18.99
CA VAL A 184 -3.76 -8.41 19.88
C VAL A 184 -3.66 -9.68 20.74
N ASP A 185 -4.11 -9.63 21.97
CA ASP A 185 -4.12 -10.80 22.87
C ASP A 185 -5.19 -11.80 22.41
N LEU A 186 -4.87 -13.08 22.44
CA LEU A 186 -5.84 -14.15 22.34
C LEU A 186 -6.30 -14.50 23.77
N GLU A 187 -7.54 -14.21 24.07
CA GLU A 187 -8.21 -14.61 25.32
C GLU A 187 -9.22 -15.72 25.00
N TYR A 188 -8.86 -16.97 25.30
CA TYR A 188 -9.68 -18.13 24.99
C TYR A 188 -10.62 -18.45 26.15
N PRO A 189 -11.97 -18.43 25.92
CA PRO A 189 -12.91 -18.47 27.03
C PRO A 189 -13.03 -19.82 27.72
N LEU A 190 -12.89 -20.94 26.99
CA LEU A 190 -13.17 -22.27 27.52
C LEU A 190 -11.99 -22.89 28.31
N LYS A 191 -10.76 -22.48 28.00
CA LYS A 191 -9.55 -23.03 28.64
C LYS A 191 -8.43 -21.99 28.65
N LYS A 192 -8.20 -21.38 29.80
CA LYS A 192 -7.30 -20.24 29.95
C LYS A 192 -5.86 -20.52 29.49
N GLU A 193 -5.42 -21.77 29.61
CA GLU A 193 -4.08 -22.21 29.18
C GLU A 193 -3.85 -22.11 27.67
N LEU A 194 -4.92 -22.06 26.88
CA LEU A 194 -4.86 -21.85 25.44
C LEU A 194 -4.81 -20.36 25.05
N SER A 195 -5.00 -19.46 26.01
CA SER A 195 -4.81 -18.02 25.80
C SER A 195 -3.35 -17.69 25.54
N ARG A 196 -3.10 -16.65 24.75
CA ARG A 196 -1.75 -16.17 24.41
C ARG A 196 -1.69 -14.65 24.41
N LYS A 197 -0.66 -14.09 25.00
CA LYS A 197 -0.37 -12.67 24.86
C LYS A 197 0.14 -12.37 23.45
N LYS A 198 -0.18 -11.17 22.95
CA LYS A 198 0.34 -10.65 21.69
C LYS A 198 1.86 -10.71 21.64
N ARG A 199 2.40 -10.82 20.44
CA ARG A 199 3.85 -10.92 20.24
C ARG A 199 4.56 -9.61 20.53
N MET A 200 3.88 -8.47 20.24
CA MET A 200 4.42 -7.15 20.47
C MET A 200 3.33 -6.12 20.79
N SER A 201 3.74 -5.02 21.39
CA SER A 201 2.81 -3.94 21.79
C SER A 201 2.50 -2.96 20.65
N ALA A 202 3.44 -2.73 19.74
CA ALA A 202 3.21 -1.85 18.59
C ALA A 202 2.25 -2.52 17.60
N ILE A 203 1.44 -1.70 16.95
CA ILE A 203 0.59 -2.15 15.84
C ILE A 203 1.49 -2.49 14.66
N THR A 204 1.40 -3.71 14.15
CA THR A 204 2.13 -4.21 12.99
C THR A 204 1.18 -4.96 12.06
N GLN A 205 1.49 -5.00 10.78
CA GLN A 205 0.67 -5.73 9.81
C GLN A 205 0.65 -7.21 10.16
N ALA A 206 -0.53 -7.77 10.30
CA ALA A 206 -0.76 -9.15 10.72
C ALA A 206 -1.95 -9.71 9.93
N HIS A 207 -1.66 -10.26 8.75
CA HIS A 207 -2.68 -10.68 7.79
C HIS A 207 -3.35 -11.98 8.22
N VAL A 208 -4.67 -12.08 7.97
CA VAL A 208 -5.44 -13.30 8.25
C VAL A 208 -5.51 -14.18 7.02
N ALA A 209 -6.09 -13.71 5.90
CA ALA A 209 -6.27 -14.57 4.74
C ALA A 209 -6.34 -13.82 3.41
N TYR A 210 -5.64 -14.33 2.40
CA TYR A 210 -5.96 -14.07 1.00
C TYR A 210 -6.85 -15.19 0.45
N CYS A 211 -7.67 -14.85 -0.56
CA CYS A 211 -8.53 -15.80 -1.24
C CYS A 211 -8.57 -15.50 -2.75
N HIS A 212 -8.23 -16.48 -3.57
CA HIS A 212 -8.16 -16.37 -5.04
C HIS A 212 -9.31 -17.10 -5.74
N GLY A 213 -10.48 -17.09 -5.12
CA GLY A 213 -11.65 -17.80 -5.61
C GLY A 213 -12.89 -16.93 -5.81
N ASP A 214 -13.92 -17.54 -6.34
CA ASP A 214 -15.26 -16.99 -6.52
C ASP A 214 -16.27 -17.72 -5.63
N LYS A 215 -17.46 -17.15 -5.37
CA LYS A 215 -18.52 -17.75 -4.54
C LYS A 215 -18.09 -18.03 -3.10
N ILE A 216 -17.51 -17.05 -2.44
CA ILE A 216 -16.98 -17.17 -1.09
C ILE A 216 -18.02 -16.72 -0.07
N VAL A 217 -18.17 -17.49 1.01
CA VAL A 217 -19.08 -17.17 2.12
C VAL A 217 -18.34 -17.25 3.46
N ALA A 218 -18.41 -16.17 4.23
CA ALA A 218 -18.12 -16.19 5.66
C ALA A 218 -19.43 -15.96 6.41
N ASP A 219 -19.84 -16.92 7.23
CA ASP A 219 -21.12 -16.92 7.95
C ASP A 219 -20.86 -17.10 9.45
N ASN A 220 -21.17 -16.09 10.26
CA ASN A 220 -20.90 -16.05 11.70
C ASN A 220 -19.40 -16.30 12.01
N VAL A 221 -18.53 -15.50 11.39
CA VAL A 221 -17.07 -15.58 11.54
C VAL A 221 -16.54 -14.33 12.23
N HIS A 222 -15.68 -14.51 13.24
CA HIS A 222 -14.90 -13.43 13.81
C HIS A 222 -13.56 -13.32 13.11
N PHE A 223 -13.28 -12.17 12.50
CA PHE A 223 -11.97 -11.83 11.94
C PHE A 223 -11.24 -10.90 12.89
N ILE A 224 -10.11 -11.35 13.42
CA ILE A 224 -9.36 -10.67 14.48
C ILE A 224 -7.94 -10.35 14.03
N SER A 225 -7.64 -9.10 13.94
CA SER A 225 -6.31 -8.50 13.85
C SER A 225 -6.46 -6.98 13.98
N ARG A 226 -5.36 -6.24 14.00
CA ARG A 226 -5.46 -4.77 14.10
C ARG A 226 -5.11 -4.08 12.79
N LEU A 227 -4.00 -4.40 12.15
CA LEU A 227 -3.53 -3.69 10.95
C LEU A 227 -3.40 -4.64 9.77
N ASN A 228 -3.93 -4.23 8.62
CA ASN A 228 -3.92 -5.00 7.36
C ASN A 228 -4.44 -6.44 7.56
N MET A 229 -5.57 -6.59 8.21
CA MET A 229 -6.14 -7.90 8.54
C MET A 229 -6.39 -8.75 7.30
N ASN A 230 -6.86 -8.15 6.20
CA ASN A 230 -7.15 -8.81 4.93
C ASN A 230 -8.09 -10.02 5.10
N PRO A 231 -9.35 -9.85 5.51
CA PRO A 231 -10.29 -10.94 5.69
C PRO A 231 -10.71 -11.49 4.32
N LEU A 232 -10.11 -12.61 3.89
CA LEU A 232 -10.37 -13.26 2.59
C LEU A 232 -10.19 -12.33 1.39
N ASN A 233 -9.16 -11.47 1.45
CA ASN A 233 -8.89 -10.49 0.40
C ASN A 233 -8.58 -11.15 -0.95
N GLY A 234 -9.09 -10.57 -2.04
CA GLY A 234 -8.89 -11.05 -3.41
C GLY A 234 -10.05 -11.92 -3.94
N ALA A 235 -11.00 -12.31 -3.09
CA ALA A 235 -12.20 -13.01 -3.51
C ALA A 235 -13.01 -12.22 -4.56
N LYS A 236 -13.48 -12.87 -5.61
CA LYS A 236 -14.23 -12.22 -6.69
C LYS A 236 -15.66 -11.86 -6.26
N ARG A 237 -16.43 -12.82 -5.76
CA ARG A 237 -17.73 -12.60 -5.12
C ARG A 237 -17.67 -13.16 -3.70
N ILE A 238 -17.93 -12.32 -2.72
CA ILE A 238 -17.88 -12.70 -1.32
C ILE A 238 -19.05 -12.12 -0.53
N LEU A 239 -19.63 -12.95 0.31
CA LEU A 239 -20.61 -12.58 1.32
C LEU A 239 -20.02 -12.75 2.72
N PHE A 240 -20.03 -11.68 3.49
CA PHE A 240 -19.84 -11.69 4.93
C PHE A 240 -21.23 -11.59 5.59
N ASN A 241 -21.68 -12.65 6.21
CA ASN A 241 -22.98 -12.71 6.87
C ASN A 241 -22.81 -12.88 8.37
N LYS A 242 -23.34 -11.96 9.16
CA LYS A 242 -23.24 -11.98 10.64
C LYS A 242 -21.80 -12.07 11.17
N CYS A 243 -20.84 -11.51 10.42
CA CYS A 243 -19.44 -11.54 10.83
C CYS A 243 -19.13 -10.42 11.82
N HIS A 244 -18.13 -10.68 12.66
CA HIS A 244 -17.50 -9.69 13.52
C HIS A 244 -16.09 -9.39 13.03
N MET A 245 -15.73 -8.10 12.93
CA MET A 245 -14.41 -7.66 12.44
C MET A 245 -13.80 -6.62 13.36
N GLU A 246 -12.52 -6.78 13.69
CA GLU A 246 -11.76 -5.80 14.45
C GLU A 246 -10.64 -5.22 13.61
N SER A 247 -10.55 -3.90 13.52
CA SER A 247 -9.60 -3.25 12.64
C SER A 247 -9.02 -1.94 13.18
N THR A 248 -7.84 -1.58 12.67
CA THR A 248 -7.28 -0.23 12.73
C THR A 248 -7.22 0.35 11.32
N ASP A 249 -6.12 0.99 10.91
CA ASP A 249 -5.93 1.48 9.57
C ASP A 249 -5.62 0.32 8.59
N ASP A 250 -6.14 0.41 7.37
CA ASP A 250 -5.89 -0.51 6.24
C ASP A 250 -6.17 -2.00 6.53
N ALA A 251 -6.90 -2.30 7.60
CA ALA A 251 -7.11 -3.67 8.05
C ALA A 251 -8.08 -4.46 7.18
N LEU A 252 -9.03 -3.77 6.57
CA LEU A 252 -10.08 -4.35 5.75
C LEU A 252 -9.88 -3.96 4.28
N THR A 253 -10.25 -4.85 3.38
CA THR A 253 -10.22 -4.58 1.94
C THR A 253 -11.65 -4.43 1.42
N GLY A 254 -11.87 -3.36 0.68
CA GLY A 254 -13.18 -2.86 0.38
C GLY A 254 -13.88 -3.53 -0.80
N THR A 255 -14.04 -4.84 -0.76
CA THR A 255 -14.88 -5.59 -1.71
C THR A 255 -15.84 -6.49 -0.96
N GLY A 256 -16.95 -6.85 -1.59
CA GLY A 256 -17.91 -7.80 -1.03
C GLY A 256 -19.19 -7.18 -0.50
N VAL A 257 -20.09 -8.06 -0.09
CA VAL A 257 -21.37 -7.76 0.54
C VAL A 257 -21.29 -8.12 2.02
N TYR A 258 -21.53 -7.15 2.88
CA TYR A 258 -21.57 -7.29 4.34
C TYR A 258 -23.02 -7.21 4.79
N LEU A 259 -23.54 -8.28 5.37
CA LEU A 259 -24.91 -8.37 5.86
C LEU A 259 -24.93 -8.70 7.35
N ASP A 260 -25.66 -7.93 8.14
CA ASP A 260 -25.82 -8.11 9.60
C ASP A 260 -24.46 -8.18 10.34
N CYS A 261 -23.43 -7.50 9.83
CA CYS A 261 -22.07 -7.55 10.38
C CYS A 261 -21.85 -6.50 11.48
N THR A 262 -20.95 -6.82 12.41
CA THR A 262 -20.45 -5.91 13.44
C THR A 262 -18.99 -5.59 13.20
N LEU A 263 -18.66 -4.31 13.03
CA LEU A 263 -17.30 -3.86 12.75
C LEU A 263 -16.82 -2.92 13.86
N HIS A 264 -15.73 -3.26 14.50
CA HIS A 264 -15.08 -2.45 15.54
C HIS A 264 -13.88 -1.71 14.97
N PHE A 265 -13.97 -0.41 14.88
CA PHE A 265 -12.95 0.48 14.32
C PHE A 265 -12.04 1.02 15.42
N TYR A 266 -10.84 0.46 15.54
CA TYR A 266 -9.80 0.91 16.46
C TYR A 266 -8.90 2.00 15.86
N GLY A 267 -9.11 2.36 14.61
CA GLY A 267 -8.45 3.44 13.89
C GLY A 267 -9.40 4.14 12.93
N GLN A 268 -8.98 5.32 12.46
CA GLN A 268 -9.85 6.22 11.68
C GLN A 268 -10.16 5.71 10.26
N LYS A 269 -9.33 4.82 9.67
CA LYS A 269 -9.37 4.43 8.25
C LYS A 269 -9.29 2.92 8.09
N PRO A 270 -10.34 2.16 8.49
CA PRO A 270 -10.27 0.70 8.57
C PRO A 270 -10.09 0.01 7.22
N PHE A 271 -10.48 0.62 6.11
CA PHE A 271 -10.30 0.08 4.77
C PHE A 271 -9.19 0.80 4.02
N TRP A 272 -8.40 0.07 3.21
CA TRP A 272 -7.48 0.70 2.27
C TRP A 272 -8.26 1.48 1.20
N ARG A 273 -9.09 0.77 0.45
CA ARG A 273 -10.00 1.30 -0.58
C ARG A 273 -11.09 0.27 -0.89
N SER A 274 -12.17 0.67 -1.52
CA SER A 274 -13.02 -0.25 -2.28
C SER A 274 -12.53 -0.36 -3.72
N ASP A 275 -12.94 -1.39 -4.45
CA ASP A 275 -12.77 -1.42 -5.90
C ASP A 275 -13.86 -0.58 -6.59
N MET A 276 -13.80 -0.46 -7.92
CA MET A 276 -14.81 0.33 -8.65
C MET A 276 -16.20 -0.33 -8.72
N GLY A 277 -16.30 -1.60 -8.31
CA GLY A 277 -17.59 -2.28 -8.10
C GLY A 277 -18.24 -1.94 -6.76
N GLY A 278 -17.49 -1.29 -5.88
CA GLY A 278 -17.91 -0.90 -4.54
C GLY A 278 -17.92 -2.03 -3.53
N ALA A 279 -18.02 -1.68 -2.24
CA ALA A 279 -18.41 -2.57 -1.16
C ALA A 279 -19.81 -2.18 -0.68
N VAL A 280 -20.59 -3.16 -0.26
CA VAL A 280 -21.99 -2.97 0.14
C VAL A 280 -22.19 -3.43 1.58
N PHE A 281 -22.70 -2.52 2.42
CA PHE A 281 -23.03 -2.79 3.83
C PHE A 281 -24.53 -2.72 4.02
N LEU A 282 -25.11 -3.82 4.50
CA LEU A 282 -26.55 -3.99 4.71
C LEU A 282 -26.80 -4.34 6.18
N ASN A 283 -27.53 -3.50 6.89
CA ASN A 283 -27.89 -3.69 8.30
C ASN A 283 -26.67 -3.93 9.24
N CYS A 284 -25.58 -3.21 9.02
CA CYS A 284 -24.35 -3.37 9.81
C CYS A 284 -24.28 -2.37 10.97
N ASP A 285 -23.57 -2.77 12.02
CA ASP A 285 -23.21 -1.95 13.17
C ASP A 285 -21.73 -1.62 13.17
N PHE A 286 -21.40 -0.32 13.20
CA PHE A 286 -20.03 0.20 13.24
C PHE A 286 -19.75 0.79 14.61
N TYR A 287 -18.81 0.20 15.36
CA TYR A 287 -18.40 0.68 16.67
C TYR A 287 -17.09 1.46 16.56
N VAL A 288 -17.14 2.75 16.87
CA VAL A 288 -15.93 3.60 16.91
C VAL A 288 -15.24 3.42 18.25
N CYS A 289 -14.09 2.76 18.24
CA CYS A 289 -13.34 2.31 19.43
C CYS A 289 -12.09 3.17 19.71
N HIS A 290 -11.88 4.27 18.98
CA HIS A 290 -10.79 5.23 19.19
C HIS A 290 -11.33 6.57 19.74
N GLU A 291 -10.45 7.45 20.18
CA GLU A 291 -10.80 8.73 20.81
C GLU A 291 -10.79 9.93 19.83
N GLU A 292 -10.42 9.71 18.56
CA GLU A 292 -10.41 10.76 17.54
C GLU A 292 -11.83 11.24 17.24
N ASP A 293 -11.96 12.47 16.75
CA ASP A 293 -13.26 13.11 16.43
C ASP A 293 -13.77 12.81 15.02
N ARG A 294 -12.95 12.08 14.21
CA ARG A 294 -13.27 11.71 12.82
C ARG A 294 -13.14 10.22 12.60
N GLN A 295 -14.05 9.69 11.82
CA GLN A 295 -14.06 8.31 11.33
C GLN A 295 -14.25 8.34 9.81
N TYR A 296 -13.40 7.67 9.07
CA TYR A 296 -13.56 7.44 7.64
C TYR A 296 -13.79 5.95 7.39
N PHE A 297 -14.34 5.60 6.22
CA PHE A 297 -14.33 4.20 5.79
C PHE A 297 -12.98 3.85 5.17
N CYS A 298 -12.60 4.58 4.15
CA CYS A 298 -11.39 4.27 3.38
C CYS A 298 -10.28 5.29 3.61
N LYS A 299 -9.05 4.83 3.49
CA LYS A 299 -7.85 5.67 3.40
C LYS A 299 -7.76 6.31 2.01
N SER A 300 -7.99 5.52 0.98
CA SER A 300 -8.02 5.95 -0.42
C SER A 300 -9.44 5.93 -1.00
N VAL A 301 -9.60 6.39 -2.21
CA VAL A 301 -10.91 6.58 -2.86
C VAL A 301 -11.49 5.26 -3.36
N GLY A 302 -12.80 5.10 -3.24
CA GLY A 302 -13.57 4.01 -3.81
C GLY A 302 -15.05 4.11 -3.45
N PRO A 303 -15.98 3.72 -4.36
CA PRO A 303 -17.41 3.77 -4.10
C PRO A 303 -17.83 2.79 -3.01
N LEU A 304 -18.82 3.19 -2.22
CA LEU A 304 -19.43 2.41 -1.14
C LEU A 304 -20.94 2.57 -1.17
N SER A 305 -21.66 1.54 -0.74
CA SER A 305 -23.11 1.60 -0.53
C SER A 305 -23.43 1.13 0.89
N ILE A 306 -24.14 1.97 1.66
CA ILE A 306 -24.45 1.74 3.07
C ILE A 306 -25.94 1.89 3.29
N VAL A 307 -26.60 0.83 3.72
CA VAL A 307 -28.06 0.73 3.83
C VAL A 307 -28.45 0.18 5.20
N ASP A 308 -29.33 0.88 5.92
CA ASP A 308 -29.82 0.51 7.25
C ASP A 308 -28.71 0.30 8.30
N CYS A 309 -27.62 1.07 8.24
CA CYS A 309 -26.47 0.87 9.12
C CYS A 309 -26.40 1.89 10.26
N ARG A 310 -25.68 1.54 11.32
CA ARG A 310 -25.63 2.30 12.56
C ARG A 310 -24.19 2.49 13.03
N TYR A 311 -23.85 3.74 13.34
CA TYR A 311 -22.62 4.08 14.06
C TYR A 311 -22.90 4.18 15.57
N HIS A 312 -22.04 3.55 16.34
CA HIS A 312 -22.02 3.60 17.80
C HIS A 312 -20.69 4.21 18.24
N SER A 313 -20.75 5.32 18.97
CA SER A 313 -19.57 6.04 19.47
C SER A 313 -19.85 6.64 20.85
N LYS A 314 -18.82 6.75 21.70
CA LYS A 314 -18.94 7.40 23.02
C LYS A 314 -19.33 8.87 22.92
N LYS A 315 -18.85 9.56 21.91
CA LYS A 315 -19.15 10.96 21.56
C LYS A 315 -19.50 11.03 20.07
N PRO A 316 -20.27 12.02 19.62
CA PRO A 316 -20.49 12.23 18.18
C PRO A 316 -19.17 12.37 17.45
N VAL A 317 -19.02 11.66 16.33
CA VAL A 317 -17.85 11.74 15.44
C VAL A 317 -18.28 12.21 14.07
N TYR A 318 -17.42 12.92 13.38
CA TYR A 318 -17.61 13.15 11.96
C TYR A 318 -17.32 11.84 11.21
N ALA A 319 -18.30 11.31 10.46
CA ALA A 319 -18.09 10.16 9.58
C ALA A 319 -17.98 10.61 8.11
N GLY A 320 -16.92 10.19 7.43
CA GLY A 320 -16.65 10.48 6.03
C GLY A 320 -16.38 9.21 5.22
N TRP A 321 -16.50 9.30 3.89
CA TRP A 321 -16.29 8.16 2.99
C TRP A 321 -14.81 7.79 2.87
N THR A 322 -13.96 8.78 2.70
CA THR A 322 -12.51 8.62 2.59
C THR A 322 -11.81 9.82 3.22
N HIS A 323 -10.54 9.64 3.58
CA HIS A 323 -9.72 10.69 4.16
C HIS A 323 -9.52 11.88 3.20
N ASP A 324 -9.25 11.58 1.93
CA ASP A 324 -9.02 12.58 0.88
C ASP A 324 -10.03 12.37 -0.27
N PRO A 325 -11.29 12.84 -0.10
CA PRO A 325 -12.32 12.62 -1.10
C PRO A 325 -12.07 13.43 -2.37
N THR A 326 -12.20 12.76 -3.51
CA THR A 326 -12.14 13.37 -4.86
C THR A 326 -13.53 13.81 -5.33
N ASP A 327 -13.58 14.73 -6.27
CA ASP A 327 -14.86 15.28 -6.75
C ASP A 327 -15.63 14.30 -7.66
N TRP A 328 -14.96 13.32 -8.25
CA TRP A 328 -15.60 12.27 -9.04
C TRP A 328 -16.30 11.19 -8.20
N LEU A 329 -15.91 11.02 -6.92
CA LEU A 329 -16.45 9.97 -6.06
C LEU A 329 -17.94 10.14 -5.80
N ARG A 330 -18.69 9.02 -5.92
CA ARG A 330 -20.09 8.91 -5.48
C ARG A 330 -20.24 7.67 -4.60
N CYS A 331 -20.76 7.88 -3.41
CA CYS A 331 -21.11 6.83 -2.46
C CYS A 331 -22.58 6.95 -2.10
N TYR A 332 -23.20 5.84 -1.74
CA TYR A 332 -24.65 5.72 -1.60
C TYR A 332 -25.02 5.40 -0.17
N GLN A 333 -26.04 6.10 0.36
CA GLN A 333 -26.57 5.79 1.67
C GLN A 333 -28.09 5.79 1.72
N TYR A 334 -28.62 4.97 2.63
CA TYR A 334 -30.02 4.97 3.03
C TYR A 334 -30.15 4.62 4.51
N ASN A 335 -30.99 5.39 5.26
CA ASN A 335 -31.31 5.14 6.66
C ASN A 335 -30.08 4.86 7.55
N VAL A 336 -29.07 5.71 7.42
CA VAL A 336 -27.88 5.66 8.29
C VAL A 336 -28.14 6.44 9.57
N LYS A 337 -27.72 5.89 10.71
CA LYS A 337 -27.86 6.52 12.03
C LYS A 337 -26.53 6.60 12.76
N GLN A 338 -26.36 7.64 13.56
CA GLN A 338 -25.28 7.73 14.54
C GLN A 338 -25.88 7.91 15.93
N ASN A 339 -25.57 6.97 16.85
CA ASN A 339 -26.13 6.96 18.21
C ASN A 339 -27.67 7.13 18.22
N GLY A 340 -28.36 6.46 17.29
CA GLY A 340 -29.81 6.46 17.14
C GLY A 340 -30.41 7.66 16.37
N GLN A 341 -29.63 8.69 16.03
CA GLN A 341 -30.07 9.84 15.26
C GLN A 341 -29.74 9.68 13.77
N PRO A 342 -30.61 10.14 12.85
CA PRO A 342 -30.32 10.16 11.42
C PRO A 342 -28.98 10.87 11.13
N TYR A 343 -28.20 10.33 10.21
CA TYR A 343 -26.85 10.84 9.91
C TYR A 343 -26.54 10.79 8.41
N VAL A 344 -25.86 11.83 7.91
CA VAL A 344 -25.35 11.90 6.54
C VAL A 344 -23.83 11.80 6.57
N ILE A 345 -23.28 10.76 5.93
CA ILE A 345 -21.85 10.52 5.82
C ILE A 345 -21.26 11.55 4.84
N GLY A 346 -20.11 12.15 5.15
CA GLY A 346 -19.42 13.09 4.27
C GLY A 346 -20.18 14.43 4.12
N ALA A 347 -20.81 14.91 5.18
CA ALA A 347 -21.64 16.11 5.13
C ALA A 347 -20.90 17.39 4.72
N ASP A 348 -19.57 17.43 4.85
CA ASP A 348 -18.71 18.54 4.39
C ASP A 348 -18.46 18.54 2.88
N LYS A 349 -18.68 17.40 2.19
CA LYS A 349 -18.64 17.26 0.72
C LYS A 349 -19.89 16.55 0.20
N PRO A 350 -21.04 17.23 0.23
CA PRO A 350 -22.36 16.60 0.00
C PRO A 350 -22.52 15.98 -1.39
N TYR A 351 -21.78 16.43 -2.39
CA TYR A 351 -21.82 15.83 -3.74
C TYR A 351 -21.19 14.41 -3.80
N ASN A 352 -20.37 14.03 -2.81
CA ASN A 352 -19.90 12.65 -2.73
C ASN A 352 -20.96 11.68 -2.21
N THR A 353 -22.06 12.18 -1.63
CA THR A 353 -23.09 11.36 -0.99
C THR A 353 -24.40 11.40 -1.76
N VAL A 354 -24.83 10.25 -2.23
CA VAL A 354 -26.16 10.05 -2.84
C VAL A 354 -27.08 9.43 -1.80
N CYS A 355 -28.06 10.22 -1.32
CA CYS A 355 -29.11 9.72 -0.43
C CYS A 355 -30.21 9.06 -1.26
N MET A 356 -30.48 7.78 -0.99
CA MET A 356 -31.38 6.94 -1.82
C MET A 356 -32.85 6.95 -1.37
N ASP A 357 -33.25 7.87 -0.49
CA ASP A 357 -34.60 7.86 0.14
C ASP A 357 -35.77 7.84 -0.85
N GLN A 358 -35.59 8.48 -2.00
CA GLN A 358 -36.63 8.57 -3.04
C GLN A 358 -36.22 7.97 -4.37
N LEU A 359 -35.08 7.25 -4.39
CA LEU A 359 -34.51 6.72 -5.61
C LEU A 359 -34.84 5.25 -5.81
N ASN A 360 -35.17 4.87 -7.04
CA ASN A 360 -35.34 3.47 -7.40
C ASN A 360 -34.06 2.65 -7.20
N GLN A 361 -32.91 3.32 -7.22
CA GLN A 361 -31.59 2.72 -6.96
C GLN A 361 -31.54 1.94 -5.64
N LEU A 362 -32.30 2.35 -4.62
CA LEU A 362 -32.42 1.62 -3.34
C LEU A 362 -32.82 0.16 -3.54
N LYS A 363 -33.64 -0.13 -4.57
CA LYS A 363 -34.13 -1.49 -4.85
C LYS A 363 -33.03 -2.48 -5.28
N ALA A 364 -31.89 -1.98 -5.71
CA ALA A 364 -30.72 -2.83 -5.94
C ALA A 364 -30.18 -3.50 -4.67
N PHE A 365 -30.46 -2.90 -3.51
CA PHE A 365 -29.91 -3.29 -2.20
C PHE A 365 -30.99 -3.77 -1.23
N ARG A 366 -32.20 -3.15 -1.26
CA ARG A 366 -33.24 -3.32 -0.24
C ARG A 366 -34.62 -3.31 -0.88
N LEU A 367 -35.40 -4.31 -0.56
CA LEU A 367 -36.80 -4.47 -0.94
C LEU A 367 -37.67 -4.55 0.31
N GLU A 368 -38.98 -4.47 0.13
CA GLU A 368 -39.97 -4.64 1.19
C GLU A 368 -41.05 -5.62 0.79
N GLU A 369 -41.35 -6.53 1.67
CA GLU A 369 -42.42 -7.51 1.55
C GLU A 369 -43.21 -7.58 2.86
N ASN A 370 -44.51 -7.24 2.84
CA ASN A 370 -45.38 -7.30 4.03
C ASN A 370 -44.78 -6.62 5.27
N GLU A 371 -44.22 -5.41 5.11
CA GLU A 371 -43.53 -4.61 6.15
C GLU A 371 -42.19 -5.21 6.61
N GLU A 372 -41.76 -6.37 6.06
CA GLU A 372 -40.43 -6.92 6.30
C GLU A 372 -39.41 -6.42 5.27
N VAL A 373 -38.17 -6.19 5.72
CA VAL A 373 -37.05 -5.85 4.85
C VAL A 373 -36.47 -7.13 4.24
N VAL A 374 -36.29 -7.11 2.92
CA VAL A 374 -35.56 -8.14 2.17
C VAL A 374 -34.34 -7.50 1.55
N TYR A 375 -33.15 -7.82 2.06
CA TYR A 375 -31.91 -7.37 1.44
C TYR A 375 -31.66 -8.13 0.14
N ASN A 376 -31.46 -7.39 -0.95
CA ASN A 376 -31.40 -7.93 -2.31
C ASN A 376 -30.00 -8.50 -2.63
N THR A 377 -29.52 -9.40 -1.76
CA THR A 377 -28.21 -10.06 -1.91
C THR A 377 -28.14 -10.91 -3.18
N TYR A 378 -29.28 -11.42 -3.68
CA TYR A 378 -29.32 -12.11 -4.95
C TYR A 378 -28.92 -11.21 -6.11
N ASN A 379 -29.48 -9.99 -6.23
CA ASN A 379 -29.05 -9.02 -7.25
C ASN A 379 -27.55 -8.74 -7.19
N LEU A 380 -26.98 -8.62 -5.99
CA LEU A 380 -25.58 -8.27 -5.78
C LEU A 380 -24.63 -9.43 -6.13
N LEU A 381 -25.00 -10.68 -5.81
CA LEU A 381 -24.10 -11.83 -5.84
C LEU A 381 -24.34 -12.83 -6.98
N ARG A 382 -25.50 -12.78 -7.64
CA ARG A 382 -25.93 -13.80 -8.61
C ARG A 382 -24.94 -14.05 -9.75
N GLY A 383 -24.14 -13.09 -10.13
CA GLY A 383 -23.28 -13.19 -11.33
C GLY A 383 -24.08 -13.52 -12.58
N GLU A 384 -23.53 -14.40 -13.43
CA GLU A 384 -24.23 -14.97 -14.59
C GLU A 384 -24.62 -16.46 -14.37
N ASP A 385 -24.31 -16.98 -13.19
CA ASP A 385 -24.50 -18.37 -12.79
C ASP A 385 -25.57 -18.55 -11.69
N ASP A 386 -26.36 -17.52 -11.44
CA ASP A 386 -27.47 -17.49 -10.47
C ASP A 386 -27.07 -17.85 -9.02
N TRP A 387 -25.85 -17.57 -8.60
CA TRP A 387 -25.40 -17.87 -7.25
C TRP A 387 -26.20 -17.09 -6.19
N ASP A 388 -26.88 -17.82 -5.31
CA ASP A 388 -27.78 -17.29 -4.26
C ASP A 388 -27.48 -17.97 -2.91
N PRO A 389 -26.42 -17.54 -2.21
CA PRO A 389 -26.00 -18.20 -0.97
C PRO A 389 -27.04 -18.10 0.16
N LEU A 390 -27.92 -17.09 0.15
CA LEU A 390 -28.94 -16.88 1.17
C LEU A 390 -30.36 -17.34 0.72
N ARG A 391 -30.49 -17.85 -0.50
CA ARG A 391 -31.76 -18.36 -1.06
C ARG A 391 -32.90 -17.33 -1.05
N VAL A 392 -32.58 -16.06 -1.40
CA VAL A 392 -33.57 -14.96 -1.47
C VAL A 392 -34.12 -14.73 -2.87
N LYS A 393 -33.63 -15.45 -3.89
CA LYS A 393 -34.03 -15.33 -5.31
C LYS A 393 -35.54 -15.29 -5.50
N ASP A 394 -36.26 -16.28 -4.97
CA ASP A 394 -37.71 -16.42 -5.19
C ASP A 394 -38.50 -15.27 -4.57
N ARG A 395 -38.08 -14.75 -3.40
CA ARG A 395 -38.65 -13.56 -2.77
C ARG A 395 -38.44 -12.31 -3.64
N VAL A 396 -37.20 -12.11 -4.13
CA VAL A 396 -36.86 -10.98 -5.01
C VAL A 396 -37.70 -10.99 -6.28
N ILE A 397 -37.88 -12.15 -6.91
CA ILE A 397 -38.72 -12.34 -8.10
C ILE A 397 -40.20 -12.06 -7.78
N ALA A 398 -40.70 -12.55 -6.66
CA ALA A 398 -42.09 -12.34 -6.25
C ALA A 398 -42.39 -10.84 -6.02
N ILE A 399 -41.49 -10.13 -5.32
CA ILE A 399 -41.60 -8.68 -5.09
C ILE A 399 -41.56 -7.95 -6.44
N GLY A 400 -40.66 -8.31 -7.31
CA GLY A 400 -40.51 -7.72 -8.64
C GLY A 400 -41.78 -7.86 -9.50
N LYS A 401 -42.40 -9.06 -9.48
CA LYS A 401 -43.68 -9.32 -10.16
C LYS A 401 -44.79 -8.46 -9.61
N ARG A 402 -44.88 -8.32 -8.29
CA ARG A 402 -45.89 -7.44 -7.62
C ARG A 402 -45.73 -5.98 -8.08
N ASP A 403 -44.47 -5.50 -8.17
CA ASP A 403 -44.15 -4.12 -8.46
C ASP A 403 -44.00 -3.83 -9.98
N GLY A 404 -44.16 -4.85 -10.82
CA GLY A 404 -44.01 -4.74 -12.28
C GLY A 404 -42.59 -4.44 -12.76
N ARG A 405 -41.56 -4.83 -11.98
CA ARG A 405 -40.14 -4.57 -12.27
C ARG A 405 -39.26 -5.81 -12.06
N ASP A 406 -38.14 -5.88 -12.75
CA ASP A 406 -37.12 -6.91 -12.50
C ASP A 406 -36.05 -6.38 -11.53
N TYR A 407 -36.09 -6.86 -10.29
CA TYR A 407 -35.13 -6.52 -9.26
C TYR A 407 -33.94 -7.48 -9.19
N THR A 408 -33.87 -8.46 -10.09
CA THR A 408 -32.77 -9.43 -10.10
C THR A 408 -31.55 -8.98 -10.90
N ARG A 409 -31.67 -7.86 -11.64
CA ARG A 409 -30.60 -7.30 -12.50
C ARG A 409 -30.49 -5.77 -12.39
N MET A 410 -30.72 -5.26 -11.21
CA MET A 410 -30.55 -3.83 -10.94
C MET A 410 -29.07 -3.43 -10.96
N PRO A 411 -28.71 -2.33 -11.58
CA PRO A 411 -27.37 -1.79 -11.50
C PRO A 411 -27.03 -1.35 -10.07
N SER A 412 -25.77 -1.46 -9.67
CA SER A 412 -25.32 -1.00 -8.36
C SER A 412 -24.09 -0.06 -8.46
N CYS A 413 -23.53 0.08 -9.65
CA CYS A 413 -22.35 0.90 -9.89
C CYS A 413 -22.41 1.53 -11.28
N LEU A 414 -21.97 2.78 -11.37
CA LEU A 414 -21.68 3.49 -12.60
C LEU A 414 -20.23 3.97 -12.52
N SER A 415 -19.45 3.71 -13.53
CA SER A 415 -18.09 4.21 -13.67
C SER A 415 -17.93 5.02 -14.95
N VAL A 416 -17.03 5.99 -14.92
CA VAL A 416 -16.66 6.79 -16.08
C VAL A 416 -15.15 6.74 -16.27
N GLU A 417 -14.70 6.62 -17.49
CA GLU A 417 -13.29 6.66 -17.86
C GLU A 417 -13.03 7.77 -18.89
N PRO A 418 -11.97 8.57 -18.71
CA PRO A 418 -11.11 8.66 -17.52
C PRO A 418 -11.81 9.33 -16.32
N LEU A 419 -11.38 9.01 -15.10
CA LEU A 419 -11.87 9.65 -13.86
C LEU A 419 -11.38 11.10 -13.71
N THR A 420 -10.23 11.41 -14.29
CA THR A 420 -9.65 12.76 -14.35
C THR A 420 -9.14 13.04 -15.74
N ALA A 421 -9.36 14.25 -16.22
CA ALA A 421 -8.88 14.68 -17.52
C ALA A 421 -8.49 16.16 -17.50
N SER A 422 -7.51 16.51 -18.34
CA SER A 422 -7.13 17.88 -18.59
C SER A 422 -7.23 18.15 -20.08
N ILE A 423 -7.95 19.20 -20.43
CA ILE A 423 -8.06 19.66 -21.82
C ILE A 423 -7.76 21.15 -21.91
N GLN A 424 -7.29 21.58 -23.06
CA GLN A 424 -7.06 22.99 -23.35
C GLN A 424 -8.16 23.54 -24.26
N THR A 425 -8.43 24.81 -24.14
CA THR A 425 -9.30 25.55 -25.08
C THR A 425 -8.72 25.52 -26.49
N GLY A 426 -9.49 25.95 -27.51
CA GLY A 426 -9.05 25.86 -28.88
C GLY A 426 -9.50 24.57 -29.61
N GLY A 427 -10.63 24.01 -29.19
CA GLY A 427 -11.25 22.83 -29.82
C GLY A 427 -10.64 21.50 -29.39
N ARG A 428 -9.90 21.49 -28.27
CA ARG A 428 -9.42 20.24 -27.67
C ARG A 428 -10.56 19.49 -26.99
N THR A 429 -10.54 18.18 -27.12
CA THR A 429 -11.61 17.30 -26.65
C THR A 429 -11.08 16.17 -25.81
N VAL A 430 -11.93 15.65 -24.91
CA VAL A 430 -11.74 14.36 -24.25
C VAL A 430 -12.99 13.51 -24.48
N ARG A 431 -12.79 12.23 -24.71
CA ARG A 431 -13.87 11.23 -24.76
C ARG A 431 -14.05 10.64 -23.37
N LEU A 432 -15.27 10.68 -22.89
CA LEU A 432 -15.70 10.03 -21.66
C LEU A 432 -16.53 8.79 -22.02
N THR A 433 -16.26 7.68 -21.34
CA THR A 433 -16.99 6.43 -21.53
C THR A 433 -17.59 5.98 -20.22
N ALA A 434 -18.91 5.87 -20.15
CA ALA A 434 -19.64 5.38 -19.00
C ALA A 434 -19.85 3.86 -19.10
N THR A 435 -19.75 3.18 -17.98
CA THR A 435 -20.05 1.74 -17.88
C THR A 435 -20.97 1.50 -16.69
N VAL A 436 -22.15 0.97 -16.94
CA VAL A 436 -23.11 0.57 -15.90
C VAL A 436 -22.86 -0.89 -15.54
N LYS A 437 -22.80 -1.18 -14.24
CA LYS A 437 -22.47 -2.51 -13.74
C LYS A 437 -23.38 -2.90 -12.58
N ARG A 438 -23.59 -4.21 -12.42
CA ARG A 438 -23.97 -4.80 -11.14
C ARG A 438 -22.73 -4.98 -10.27
N HIS A 439 -22.95 -5.27 -9.01
CA HIS A 439 -21.88 -5.62 -8.07
C HIS A 439 -20.96 -6.69 -8.66
N CYS A 440 -19.66 -6.70 -8.27
CA CYS A 440 -18.62 -7.56 -8.84
C CYS A 440 -18.36 -7.33 -10.35
N ASN A 441 -18.57 -6.10 -10.84
CA ASN A 441 -18.21 -5.66 -12.19
C ASN A 441 -18.94 -6.33 -13.37
N TYR A 442 -20.12 -6.90 -13.17
CA TYR A 442 -20.93 -7.42 -14.27
C TYR A 442 -21.59 -6.28 -15.06
N VAL A 443 -21.21 -6.12 -16.31
CA VAL A 443 -21.65 -5.02 -17.18
C VAL A 443 -23.11 -5.19 -17.61
N LEU A 444 -23.85 -4.08 -17.62
CA LEU A 444 -25.22 -3.96 -18.13
C LEU A 444 -25.25 -2.97 -19.30
N ASN A 445 -25.70 -3.41 -20.48
CA ASN A 445 -25.70 -2.63 -21.71
C ASN A 445 -27.08 -2.02 -22.08
N ASN A 446 -28.07 -2.19 -21.21
CA ASN A 446 -29.46 -1.75 -21.47
C ASN A 446 -29.97 -0.68 -20.51
N VAL A 447 -29.08 -0.08 -19.74
CA VAL A 447 -29.44 0.99 -18.78
C VAL A 447 -29.09 2.33 -19.41
N PRO A 448 -30.07 3.22 -19.68
CA PRO A 448 -29.80 4.54 -20.23
C PRO A 448 -28.90 5.38 -19.33
N VAL A 449 -27.87 5.97 -19.92
CA VAL A 449 -26.96 6.91 -19.25
C VAL A 449 -27.18 8.29 -19.82
N LYS A 450 -27.22 9.29 -18.93
CA LYS A 450 -27.31 10.71 -19.28
C LYS A 450 -26.07 11.46 -18.77
N TRP A 451 -25.79 12.61 -19.39
CA TRP A 451 -24.65 13.45 -19.08
C TRP A 451 -25.06 14.86 -18.71
N LYS A 452 -24.42 15.44 -17.73
CA LYS A 452 -24.56 16.84 -17.32
C LYS A 452 -23.22 17.42 -16.90
N VAL A 453 -23.05 18.72 -17.07
CA VAL A 453 -21.93 19.47 -16.49
C VAL A 453 -22.31 19.91 -15.08
N GLN A 454 -21.33 20.01 -14.19
CA GLN A 454 -21.49 20.58 -12.87
C GLN A 454 -22.16 21.97 -12.98
N GLN A 455 -23.14 22.23 -12.13
CA GLN A 455 -23.87 23.49 -12.11
C GLN A 455 -22.91 24.71 -11.99
N GLY A 456 -23.10 25.69 -12.87
CA GLY A 456 -22.30 26.92 -12.95
C GLY A 456 -21.10 26.83 -13.90
N TYR A 457 -20.81 25.65 -14.47
CA TYR A 457 -19.72 25.44 -15.41
C TYR A 457 -20.18 25.04 -16.82
N GLU A 458 -21.44 25.18 -17.13
CA GLU A 458 -22.06 24.77 -18.41
C GLU A 458 -21.51 25.54 -19.62
N LYS A 459 -20.88 26.71 -19.38
CA LYS A 459 -20.27 27.55 -20.41
C LYS A 459 -18.83 27.15 -20.72
N GLU A 460 -18.21 26.37 -19.85
CA GLU A 460 -16.78 26.03 -19.95
C GLU A 460 -16.50 24.91 -20.96
N VAL A 461 -17.55 24.11 -21.24
CA VAL A 461 -17.46 22.97 -22.16
C VAL A 461 -18.76 22.78 -22.93
N LYS A 462 -18.64 22.13 -24.12
CA LYS A 462 -19.75 21.62 -24.91
C LYS A 462 -19.72 20.08 -24.88
N LEU A 463 -20.85 19.48 -24.55
CA LEU A 463 -21.05 18.04 -24.65
C LEU A 463 -21.53 17.67 -26.06
N SER A 464 -20.99 16.61 -26.64
CA SER A 464 -21.42 16.09 -27.96
C SER A 464 -22.82 15.49 -27.92
N THR A 465 -23.22 14.99 -26.73
CA THR A 465 -24.53 14.38 -26.44
C THR A 465 -24.89 14.54 -24.98
N SER A 466 -26.17 14.55 -24.67
CA SER A 466 -26.68 14.44 -23.29
C SER A 466 -27.07 13.01 -22.91
N GLU A 467 -27.01 12.03 -23.83
CA GLU A 467 -27.42 10.64 -23.61
C GLU A 467 -26.49 9.67 -24.34
N GLY A 468 -26.32 8.48 -23.77
CA GLY A 468 -25.49 7.40 -24.31
C GLY A 468 -24.28 7.06 -23.43
N TYR A 469 -23.62 5.97 -23.74
CA TYR A 469 -22.46 5.49 -23.00
C TYR A 469 -21.16 6.26 -23.28
N GLU A 470 -21.11 7.00 -24.38
CA GLU A 470 -19.97 7.83 -24.73
C GLU A 470 -20.40 9.29 -24.87
N CYS A 471 -19.58 10.19 -24.37
CA CYS A 471 -19.73 11.63 -24.53
C CYS A 471 -18.36 12.25 -24.86
N VAL A 472 -18.28 13.05 -25.89
CA VAL A 472 -17.11 13.86 -26.19
C VAL A 472 -17.32 15.24 -25.59
N VAL A 473 -16.37 15.67 -24.76
CA VAL A 473 -16.37 16.97 -24.09
C VAL A 473 -15.36 17.87 -24.80
N GLU A 474 -15.81 19.01 -25.31
CA GLU A 474 -14.99 20.02 -25.98
C GLU A 474 -14.85 21.24 -25.07
N ALA A 475 -13.63 21.71 -24.87
CA ALA A 475 -13.38 22.94 -24.11
C ALA A 475 -13.79 24.18 -24.92
N THR A 476 -14.65 25.01 -24.34
CA THR A 476 -15.18 26.23 -24.94
C THR A 476 -14.83 27.49 -24.15
N ASN A 477 -14.24 27.34 -22.98
CA ASN A 477 -13.80 28.45 -22.13
C ASN A 477 -12.76 29.32 -22.88
N VAL A 478 -12.95 30.62 -22.86
CA VAL A 478 -12.04 31.61 -23.50
C VAL A 478 -11.32 32.48 -22.46
N GLU A 479 -11.57 32.26 -21.17
CA GLU A 479 -10.94 33.01 -20.07
C GLU A 479 -9.49 32.56 -19.80
N ASP A 480 -8.69 33.46 -19.26
CA ASP A 480 -7.27 33.21 -18.97
C ASP A 480 -7.04 32.35 -17.68
N GLU A 481 -8.11 31.84 -17.08
CA GLU A 481 -8.06 31.03 -15.86
C GLU A 481 -8.29 29.55 -16.13
N THR A 482 -7.53 28.70 -15.45
CA THR A 482 -7.80 27.27 -15.41
C THR A 482 -9.04 27.04 -14.57
N LYS A 483 -10.01 26.28 -15.08
CA LYS A 483 -11.23 25.89 -14.39
C LYS A 483 -11.18 24.42 -14.00
N HIS A 484 -11.64 24.12 -12.80
CA HIS A 484 -11.77 22.76 -12.27
C HIS A 484 -13.23 22.50 -11.91
N PHE A 485 -13.81 21.46 -12.49
CA PHE A 485 -15.20 21.08 -12.27
C PHE A 485 -15.42 19.64 -12.71
N THR A 486 -16.65 19.13 -12.57
CA THR A 486 -16.97 17.77 -12.96
C THR A 486 -17.94 17.69 -14.14
N VAL A 487 -17.76 16.65 -14.97
CA VAL A 487 -18.77 16.17 -15.91
C VAL A 487 -19.33 14.87 -15.37
N ILE A 488 -20.64 14.81 -15.23
CA ILE A 488 -21.36 13.79 -14.48
C ILE A 488 -22.14 12.91 -15.43
N ALA A 489 -21.90 11.60 -15.38
CA ALA A 489 -22.77 10.57 -15.92
C ALA A 489 -23.78 10.14 -14.86
N TYR A 490 -25.04 9.95 -15.23
CA TYR A 490 -26.08 9.51 -14.29
C TYR A 490 -27.14 8.66 -14.97
N THR A 491 -27.85 7.87 -14.19
CA THR A 491 -29.05 7.12 -14.57
C THR A 491 -30.30 7.72 -13.94
N GLU A 492 -31.46 7.51 -14.54
CA GLU A 492 -32.73 8.00 -13.97
C GLU A 492 -33.06 7.36 -12.59
N ASP A 493 -32.63 6.14 -12.35
CA ASP A 493 -32.84 5.44 -11.09
C ASP A 493 -31.95 5.96 -9.95
N GLY A 494 -30.89 6.76 -10.24
CA GLY A 494 -30.11 7.48 -9.24
C GLY A 494 -28.64 7.07 -9.11
N LEU A 495 -28.07 6.30 -10.05
CA LEU A 495 -26.61 6.12 -10.10
C LEU A 495 -25.95 7.38 -10.67
N GLU A 496 -24.84 7.76 -10.09
CA GLU A 496 -23.98 8.83 -10.58
C GLU A 496 -22.49 8.43 -10.51
N CYS A 497 -21.71 8.95 -11.45
CA CYS A 497 -20.25 8.99 -11.42
C CYS A 497 -19.79 10.24 -12.14
N ALA A 498 -18.64 10.77 -11.80
CA ALA A 498 -18.15 12.00 -12.44
C ALA A 498 -16.71 11.83 -12.94
N THR A 499 -16.34 12.69 -13.90
CA THR A 499 -14.95 12.95 -14.30
C THR A 499 -14.57 14.32 -13.77
N GLU A 500 -13.48 14.42 -13.03
CA GLU A 500 -12.86 15.71 -12.71
C GLU A 500 -12.19 16.25 -13.97
N LEU A 501 -12.65 17.39 -14.42
CA LEU A 501 -12.14 18.03 -15.62
C LEU A 501 -11.39 19.31 -15.27
N THR A 502 -10.16 19.40 -15.73
CA THR A 502 -9.38 20.62 -15.74
C THR A 502 -9.43 21.20 -17.15
N VAL A 503 -10.03 22.37 -17.31
CA VAL A 503 -10.01 23.14 -18.55
C VAL A 503 -9.00 24.26 -18.40
N ALA A 504 -7.87 24.10 -19.08
CA ALA A 504 -6.82 25.11 -19.14
C ALA A 504 -6.95 25.91 -20.42
N PRO A 505 -6.65 27.20 -20.39
CA PRO A 505 -6.57 28.01 -21.59
C PRO A 505 -5.45 27.50 -22.50
N ASP A 506 -5.60 27.74 -23.81
CA ASP A 506 -4.61 27.32 -24.80
C ASP A 506 -3.27 28.01 -24.59
N TYR A 507 -2.20 27.36 -25.00
CA TYR A 507 -0.88 27.96 -24.94
C TYR A 507 -0.80 29.12 -25.92
N VAL A 508 -0.18 30.21 -25.46
CA VAL A 508 0.18 31.33 -26.30
C VAL A 508 1.66 31.21 -26.68
N PRO A 509 2.14 31.89 -27.73
CA PRO A 509 3.56 31.90 -28.07
C PRO A 509 4.43 32.33 -26.89
N ALA A 510 5.64 31.76 -26.80
CA ALA A 510 6.62 32.16 -25.80
C ALA A 510 6.98 33.66 -25.94
N PRO A 511 7.28 34.36 -24.86
CA PRO A 511 7.56 35.78 -24.90
C PRO A 511 8.83 36.07 -25.72
N SER A 512 8.80 37.17 -26.47
CA SER A 512 9.94 37.64 -27.25
C SER A 512 10.93 38.36 -26.37
N PHE A 513 12.23 38.26 -26.68
CA PHE A 513 13.25 39.07 -26.05
C PHE A 513 13.16 40.54 -26.53
N THR A 514 12.92 41.45 -25.61
CA THR A 514 13.07 42.90 -25.82
C THR A 514 14.52 43.37 -25.56
N LYS A 515 15.26 42.62 -24.71
CA LYS A 515 16.71 42.69 -24.54
C LYS A 515 17.30 41.31 -24.51
N THR A 516 18.30 41.06 -25.35
CA THR A 516 19.04 39.78 -25.36
C THR A 516 19.81 39.52 -24.09
N PRO A 517 20.06 38.27 -23.70
CA PRO A 517 20.84 37.94 -22.50
C PRO A 517 22.24 38.56 -22.50
N LYS A 518 22.62 39.14 -21.35
CA LYS A 518 23.95 39.66 -21.08
C LYS A 518 24.47 39.06 -19.81
N MET A 519 25.75 38.69 -19.79
CA MET A 519 26.41 38.15 -18.60
C MET A 519 27.34 39.17 -17.98
N ASN A 520 27.35 39.26 -16.67
CA ASN A 520 28.31 39.97 -15.86
C ASN A 520 28.90 39.01 -14.80
N ILE A 521 30.19 39.08 -14.59
CA ILE A 521 30.90 38.29 -13.58
C ILE A 521 31.59 39.21 -12.61
N THR A 522 31.17 39.19 -11.35
CA THR A 522 31.70 40.08 -10.30
C THR A 522 31.79 39.32 -8.98
N LYS A 523 32.94 39.40 -8.32
CA LYS A 523 33.21 38.82 -6.99
C LYS A 523 32.82 37.34 -6.86
N GLY A 524 33.12 36.55 -7.87
CA GLY A 524 32.86 35.09 -7.88
C GLY A 524 31.41 34.68 -8.21
N VAL A 525 30.59 35.65 -8.65
CA VAL A 525 29.24 35.36 -9.08
C VAL A 525 29.03 35.82 -10.51
N ALA A 526 28.53 34.95 -11.36
CA ALA A 526 28.04 35.29 -12.68
C ALA A 526 26.55 35.59 -12.60
N THR A 527 26.12 36.66 -13.25
CA THR A 527 24.70 37.02 -13.36
C THR A 527 24.31 37.17 -14.82
N VAL A 528 23.10 36.73 -15.20
CA VAL A 528 22.50 36.96 -16.49
C VAL A 528 21.35 37.95 -16.36
N SER A 529 21.29 38.89 -17.29
CA SER A 529 20.21 39.88 -17.39
C SER A 529 19.64 39.89 -18.80
N TYR A 530 18.34 39.98 -18.91
CA TYR A 530 17.58 40.08 -20.15
C TYR A 530 16.24 40.82 -19.94
N ALA A 531 15.46 41.03 -20.95
CA ALA A 531 14.11 41.50 -20.79
C ALA A 531 13.20 40.81 -21.84
N LEU A 532 11.98 40.52 -21.41
CA LEU A 532 10.95 39.83 -22.21
C LEU A 532 9.70 40.69 -22.36
N GLU A 533 8.96 40.46 -23.42
CA GLU A 533 7.61 41.00 -23.63
C GLU A 533 6.59 40.07 -22.95
N LEU A 534 6.38 40.28 -21.65
CA LEU A 534 5.57 39.37 -20.82
C LEU A 534 4.08 39.73 -20.80
N ASN A 535 3.68 40.89 -21.28
CA ASN A 535 2.27 41.33 -21.31
C ASN A 535 1.58 41.20 -19.93
N GLY A 536 2.27 41.61 -18.88
CA GLY A 536 1.78 41.54 -17.49
C GLY A 536 1.95 40.19 -16.78
N ARG A 537 2.48 39.17 -17.48
CA ARG A 537 2.74 37.85 -16.88
C ARG A 537 4.09 37.80 -16.14
N LYS A 538 4.22 36.84 -15.21
CA LYS A 538 5.48 36.59 -14.50
C LYS A 538 6.49 35.92 -15.45
N ASP A 539 7.77 36.32 -15.35
CA ASP A 539 8.87 35.59 -15.98
C ASP A 539 9.09 34.26 -15.27
N GLU A 540 8.99 33.19 -16.00
CA GLU A 540 9.24 31.81 -15.58
C GLU A 540 10.27 31.14 -16.50
N SER A 541 11.14 31.93 -17.12
CA SER A 541 12.15 31.45 -18.06
C SER A 541 13.03 30.38 -17.46
N LEU A 542 13.41 29.43 -18.29
CA LEU A 542 14.33 28.38 -17.94
C LEU A 542 15.75 28.84 -18.30
N ILE A 543 16.58 29.03 -17.26
CA ILE A 543 17.99 29.39 -17.40
C ILE A 543 18.84 28.19 -17.06
N THR A 544 19.68 27.77 -17.99
CA THR A 544 20.68 26.72 -17.76
C THR A 544 22.08 27.30 -17.90
N TRP A 545 22.90 27.10 -16.87
CA TRP A 545 24.31 27.47 -16.85
C TRP A 545 25.17 26.30 -17.27
N TYR A 546 26.19 26.56 -18.12
CA TYR A 546 27.09 25.56 -18.66
C TYR A 546 28.56 25.99 -18.54
N ARG A 547 29.43 24.99 -18.35
CA ARG A 547 30.85 25.09 -18.71
C ARG A 547 31.02 24.73 -20.16
N CYS A 548 31.85 25.49 -20.88
CA CYS A 548 32.13 25.25 -22.30
C CYS A 548 33.62 25.29 -22.55
N THR A 549 34.08 24.61 -23.58
CA THR A 549 35.51 24.56 -23.91
C THR A 549 36.00 25.75 -24.74
N ASP A 550 35.04 26.47 -25.35
CA ASP A 550 35.37 27.65 -26.17
C ASP A 550 34.30 28.75 -26.03
N LYS A 551 34.61 29.91 -26.61
CA LYS A 551 33.75 31.08 -26.63
C LYS A 551 32.44 30.93 -27.47
N ASN A 552 32.32 29.87 -28.23
CA ASN A 552 31.13 29.56 -29.01
C ASN A 552 30.19 28.60 -28.29
N GLY A 553 30.56 28.18 -27.08
CA GLY A 553 29.77 27.27 -26.26
C GLY A 553 29.90 25.80 -26.65
N ALA A 554 31.07 25.38 -27.20
CA ALA A 554 31.31 23.98 -27.53
C ALA A 554 31.44 23.11 -26.28
N ASN A 555 31.08 21.82 -26.41
CA ASN A 555 31.17 20.80 -25.36
C ASN A 555 30.52 21.25 -24.06
N ARG A 556 29.26 21.62 -24.16
CA ARG A 556 28.42 22.11 -23.03
C ARG A 556 28.32 21.07 -21.91
N LEU A 557 28.80 21.44 -20.74
CA LEU A 557 28.52 20.68 -19.51
C LEU A 557 27.64 21.54 -18.60
N PRO A 558 26.38 21.18 -18.37
CA PRO A 558 25.49 21.96 -17.53
C PRO A 558 25.99 21.98 -16.08
N VAL A 559 25.94 23.15 -15.43
CA VAL A 559 26.45 23.37 -14.05
C VAL A 559 25.41 23.90 -13.09
N SER A 560 24.32 24.49 -13.63
CA SER A 560 23.15 24.90 -12.84
C SER A 560 21.94 25.04 -13.76
N VAL A 561 20.75 24.97 -13.19
CA VAL A 561 19.47 25.10 -13.91
C VAL A 561 18.46 25.78 -13.00
N SER A 562 17.55 26.53 -13.60
CA SER A 562 16.43 27.16 -12.92
C SER A 562 15.57 26.14 -12.16
N ARG A 563 15.06 26.58 -11.02
CA ARG A 563 13.95 25.89 -10.35
C ARG A 563 12.68 25.97 -11.21
N LEU A 564 11.71 25.13 -10.90
CA LEU A 564 10.43 25.16 -11.59
C LEU A 564 9.76 26.53 -11.44
N ASN A 565 9.51 27.20 -12.58
CA ASN A 565 8.89 28.52 -12.67
C ASN A 565 9.62 29.65 -11.91
N GLU A 566 10.91 29.46 -11.59
CA GLU A 566 11.77 30.44 -10.93
C GLU A 566 13.10 30.53 -11.68
N PRO A 567 13.31 31.58 -12.49
CA PRO A 567 14.57 31.74 -13.23
C PRO A 567 15.79 31.88 -12.33
N GLU A 568 16.84 31.09 -12.58
CA GLU A 568 18.11 31.18 -11.84
C GLU A 568 19.05 32.18 -12.51
N TYR A 569 18.88 33.45 -12.14
CA TYR A 569 19.61 34.57 -12.74
C TYR A 569 21.09 34.62 -12.37
N SER A 570 21.55 33.85 -11.37
CA SER A 570 22.92 33.89 -10.88
C SER A 570 23.53 32.50 -10.77
N TYR A 571 24.86 32.46 -10.90
CA TYR A 571 25.66 31.26 -10.69
C TYR A 571 26.93 31.60 -9.92
N THR A 572 27.18 30.97 -8.79
CA THR A 572 28.41 31.11 -8.04
C THR A 572 29.53 30.30 -8.67
N LEU A 573 30.58 30.93 -9.09
CA LEU A 573 31.72 30.31 -9.72
C LEU A 573 32.48 29.43 -8.72
N VAL A 574 32.81 28.24 -9.13
CA VAL A 574 33.58 27.27 -8.36
C VAL A 574 34.95 27.00 -8.99
N LYS A 575 35.84 26.33 -8.28
CA LYS A 575 37.22 26.04 -8.71
C LYS A 575 37.24 25.27 -10.05
N GLU A 576 36.29 24.40 -10.24
CA GLU A 576 36.11 23.55 -11.43
C GLU A 576 35.76 24.34 -12.70
N ASP A 577 35.35 25.59 -12.57
CA ASP A 577 35.08 26.49 -13.70
C ASP A 577 36.39 27.08 -14.28
N VAL A 578 37.48 27.02 -13.57
CA VAL A 578 38.76 27.61 -14.01
C VAL A 578 39.25 26.95 -15.31
N GLY A 579 39.52 27.77 -16.30
CA GLY A 579 39.93 27.34 -17.63
C GLY A 579 38.80 27.10 -18.62
N TYR A 580 37.55 27.05 -18.15
CA TYR A 580 36.37 26.93 -18.99
C TYR A 580 35.72 28.29 -19.25
N TYR A 581 35.03 28.41 -20.38
CA TYR A 581 34.06 29.48 -20.60
C TYR A 581 32.75 29.15 -19.88
N LEU A 582 32.12 30.16 -19.27
CA LEU A 582 30.79 30.04 -18.69
C LEU A 582 29.73 30.48 -19.69
N MET A 583 28.65 29.76 -19.83
CA MET A 583 27.56 30.10 -20.72
C MET A 583 26.23 30.04 -19.94
N ALA A 584 25.38 31.03 -20.17
CA ALA A 584 23.98 30.98 -19.76
C ALA A 584 23.08 30.84 -20.98
N ALA A 585 22.21 29.86 -21.02
CA ALA A 585 21.16 29.67 -22.01
C ALA A 585 19.81 30.00 -21.38
N VAL A 586 19.09 30.95 -21.98
CA VAL A 586 17.80 31.45 -21.50
C VAL A 586 16.72 31.02 -22.47
N ALA A 587 15.82 30.10 -22.08
CA ALA A 587 14.63 29.76 -22.81
C ALA A 587 13.45 30.57 -22.23
N PRO A 588 12.89 31.53 -22.97
CA PRO A 588 11.87 32.43 -22.47
C PRO A 588 10.56 31.69 -22.21
N LYS A 589 9.96 31.89 -21.04
CA LYS A 589 8.74 31.19 -20.64
C LYS A 589 7.89 32.05 -19.67
N HIS A 590 6.58 31.82 -19.71
CA HIS A 590 5.65 32.18 -18.67
C HIS A 590 4.64 31.03 -18.50
N LEU A 591 3.74 31.08 -17.52
CA LEU A 591 2.81 30.00 -17.17
C LEU A 591 2.01 29.45 -18.36
N ARG A 592 1.74 30.28 -19.38
CA ARG A 592 0.83 30.00 -20.49
C ARG A 592 1.52 29.63 -21.81
N CYS A 593 2.78 29.26 -21.77
CA CYS A 593 3.51 28.81 -22.95
C CYS A 593 4.51 27.68 -22.62
N VAL A 594 4.87 26.93 -23.64
CA VAL A 594 6.06 26.08 -23.58
C VAL A 594 7.31 26.95 -23.65
N PRO A 595 8.48 26.49 -23.15
CA PRO A 595 9.73 27.24 -23.28
C PRO A 595 9.99 27.57 -24.76
N GLY A 596 10.30 28.83 -24.99
CA GLY A 596 10.65 29.30 -26.33
C GLY A 596 12.09 28.95 -26.72
N LYS A 597 12.49 29.39 -27.94
CA LYS A 597 13.85 29.15 -28.40
C LYS A 597 14.86 29.84 -27.50
N GLU A 598 15.82 29.07 -26.98
CA GLU A 598 16.87 29.61 -26.12
C GLU A 598 17.74 30.65 -26.82
N GLN A 599 18.13 31.66 -26.09
CA GLN A 599 19.23 32.56 -26.44
C GLN A 599 20.39 32.37 -25.45
N ILE A 600 21.61 32.35 -25.99
CA ILE A 600 22.80 32.09 -25.21
C ILE A 600 23.66 33.32 -25.04
N VAL A 601 24.36 33.40 -23.90
CA VAL A 601 25.45 34.36 -23.69
C VAL A 601 26.62 33.60 -23.07
N VAL A 602 27.85 33.85 -23.59
CA VAL A 602 29.08 33.19 -23.13
C VAL A 602 30.02 34.23 -22.56
N SER A 603 30.78 33.89 -21.55
CA SER A 603 31.80 34.78 -20.95
C SER A 603 32.86 35.17 -21.98
N ASN A 604 33.34 36.39 -21.88
CA ASN A 604 34.32 36.93 -22.83
C ASN A 604 35.69 36.25 -22.80
N SER A 605 36.01 35.57 -21.70
CA SER A 605 37.26 34.84 -21.50
C SER A 605 37.02 33.63 -20.60
N PRO A 606 37.91 32.62 -20.63
CA PRO A 606 37.84 31.55 -19.63
C PRO A 606 37.93 32.09 -18.21
N ILE A 607 37.24 31.42 -17.30
CA ILE A 607 37.24 31.74 -15.87
C ILE A 607 38.63 31.58 -15.30
N LYS A 608 39.09 32.58 -14.53
CA LYS A 608 40.43 32.62 -13.93
C LYS A 608 40.37 32.25 -12.45
N LYS A 609 41.47 31.75 -11.90
CA LYS A 609 41.66 31.35 -10.52
C LYS A 609 41.24 32.46 -9.52
N GLY A 610 41.50 33.73 -9.83
CA GLY A 610 41.12 34.85 -8.98
C GLY A 610 39.60 35.22 -9.02
N GLN A 611 38.80 34.56 -9.83
CA GLN A 611 37.35 34.81 -10.01
C GLN A 611 36.49 33.79 -9.30
N VAL A 612 37.06 32.71 -8.76
CA VAL A 612 36.34 31.61 -8.17
C VAL A 612 36.45 31.58 -6.66
N ASN A 613 35.47 31.00 -6.00
CA ASN A 613 35.59 30.66 -4.60
C ASN A 613 36.42 29.37 -4.49
N ILE A 614 37.46 29.37 -3.64
CA ILE A 614 38.40 28.25 -3.44
C ILE A 614 37.88 27.21 -2.43
N ALA A 615 36.72 27.40 -1.88
CA ALA A 615 36.14 26.38 -1.02
C ALA A 615 35.75 25.15 -1.83
N HIS A 616 36.27 23.97 -1.44
CA HIS A 616 35.92 22.69 -2.01
C HIS A 616 34.61 22.20 -1.37
N ILE A 617 33.54 22.93 -1.63
CA ILE A 617 32.19 22.64 -1.05
C ILE A 617 31.18 22.53 -2.18
N PHE A 618 30.37 21.48 -2.12
CA PHE A 618 29.17 21.33 -2.91
C PHE A 618 27.97 21.22 -1.95
N GLU A 619 26.96 22.03 -2.21
CA GLU A 619 25.68 22.02 -1.45
C GLU A 619 24.50 21.94 -2.39
N THR A 620 23.46 21.21 -2.00
CA THR A 620 22.19 21.15 -2.73
C THR A 620 21.02 20.86 -1.79
N ASP A 621 19.90 21.53 -2.06
CA ASP A 621 18.57 21.20 -1.51
C ASP A 621 17.76 20.34 -2.49
N PHE A 622 18.38 19.85 -3.54
CA PHE A 622 17.81 19.02 -4.60
C PHE A 622 16.70 19.65 -5.44
N GLN A 623 16.33 20.91 -5.24
CA GLN A 623 15.22 21.55 -5.98
C GLN A 623 15.51 21.67 -7.49
N ASN A 624 16.77 21.60 -7.89
CA ASN A 624 17.17 21.62 -9.31
C ASN A 624 17.21 20.24 -9.97
N PHE A 625 16.82 19.19 -9.25
CA PHE A 625 16.70 17.85 -9.79
C PHE A 625 15.45 17.67 -10.66
N PRO A 626 15.40 16.65 -11.52
CA PRO A 626 14.26 16.40 -12.37
C PRO A 626 12.97 16.27 -11.57
N CYS A 627 11.93 16.86 -12.08
CA CYS A 627 10.57 16.59 -11.66
C CYS A 627 9.72 16.36 -12.93
N LYS A 628 8.49 15.91 -12.78
CA LYS A 628 7.61 15.64 -13.94
C LYS A 628 7.45 16.80 -14.91
N ASN A 629 7.62 18.05 -14.43
CA ASN A 629 7.46 19.26 -15.20
C ASN A 629 8.79 19.88 -15.66
N GLN A 630 9.91 19.42 -15.13
CA GLN A 630 11.24 19.96 -15.43
C GLN A 630 12.29 18.84 -15.31
N PRO A 631 12.38 17.93 -16.29
CA PRO A 631 13.26 16.78 -16.27
C PRO A 631 14.71 17.19 -16.63
N GLN A 632 15.42 17.79 -15.68
CA GLN A 632 16.81 18.18 -15.83
C GLN A 632 17.63 17.72 -14.64
N LEU A 633 18.78 17.11 -14.89
CA LEU A 633 19.69 16.66 -13.85
C LEU A 633 20.63 17.77 -13.38
N LEU A 634 20.86 17.83 -12.08
CA LEU A 634 21.92 18.65 -11.52
C LEU A 634 23.29 18.11 -11.99
N PRO A 635 24.13 18.96 -12.58
CA PRO A 635 25.44 18.53 -13.09
C PRO A 635 26.35 17.98 -12.02
N GLY A 636 27.18 17.03 -12.38
CA GLY A 636 28.09 16.33 -11.49
C GLY A 636 27.47 15.12 -10.82
N PHE A 637 26.15 14.96 -10.87
CA PHE A 637 25.47 13.76 -10.43
C PHE A 637 25.24 12.78 -11.59
N TRP A 638 25.37 11.51 -11.27
CA TRP A 638 25.14 10.40 -12.17
C TRP A 638 24.08 9.50 -11.58
N THR A 639 23.07 9.17 -12.37
CA THR A 639 22.04 8.23 -11.94
C THR A 639 22.25 6.91 -12.64
N ILE A 640 22.15 5.82 -11.87
CA ILE A 640 22.20 4.45 -12.37
C ILE A 640 20.94 3.75 -11.93
N GLY A 641 20.20 3.27 -12.90
CA GLY A 641 18.88 2.68 -12.64
C GLY A 641 18.91 1.20 -12.37
N GLY A 642 17.84 0.76 -11.74
CA GLY A 642 17.45 -0.64 -11.59
C GLY A 642 17.92 -1.31 -10.32
N TYR A 643 17.05 -2.19 -9.84
CA TYR A 643 17.39 -3.13 -8.78
C TYR A 643 18.15 -4.31 -9.39
N LYS A 644 19.45 -4.13 -9.55
CA LYS A 644 20.33 -5.25 -9.78
C LYS A 644 21.38 -5.27 -8.67
N PRO A 645 21.80 -6.45 -8.20
CA PRO A 645 22.99 -6.55 -7.38
C PRO A 645 24.13 -5.79 -8.08
N LEU A 646 25.10 -5.34 -7.32
CA LEU A 646 26.31 -4.72 -7.84
C LEU A 646 27.05 -5.71 -8.74
N ASP A 647 26.53 -5.93 -9.92
CA ASP A 647 27.17 -6.69 -10.99
C ASP A 647 27.86 -5.69 -11.91
N THR A 648 29.15 -5.72 -11.95
CA THR A 648 29.99 -4.79 -12.69
C THR A 648 29.68 -4.74 -14.18
N ALA A 649 29.12 -5.78 -14.77
CA ALA A 649 28.74 -5.83 -16.18
C ALA A 649 27.45 -5.03 -16.48
N ALA A 650 26.71 -4.61 -15.48
CA ALA A 650 25.37 -4.01 -15.64
C ALA A 650 25.37 -2.50 -15.42
N TYR A 651 26.51 -1.86 -15.16
CA TYR A 651 26.57 -0.43 -14.87
C TYR A 651 26.81 0.39 -16.13
N ASP A 652 25.73 1.02 -16.56
CA ASP A 652 25.84 2.19 -17.40
C ASP A 652 26.05 3.41 -16.47
N TRP A 653 27.27 3.91 -16.44
CA TRP A 653 27.67 5.08 -15.65
C TRP A 653 27.23 6.39 -16.30
N GLN A 654 26.49 6.33 -17.39
CA GLN A 654 25.97 7.47 -18.08
C GLN A 654 24.57 7.79 -17.57
N VAL A 655 24.26 9.08 -17.48
CA VAL A 655 22.88 9.54 -17.29
C VAL A 655 22.07 9.04 -18.48
N VAL A 656 21.01 8.28 -18.21
CA VAL A 656 20.07 7.86 -19.25
C VAL A 656 19.02 8.96 -19.40
N PRO A 657 18.99 9.71 -20.50
CA PRO A 657 18.18 10.93 -20.62
C PRO A 657 16.68 10.73 -20.46
N ASP A 658 16.18 9.53 -20.74
CA ASP A 658 14.74 9.22 -20.79
C ASP A 658 14.23 8.55 -19.51
N LYS A 659 15.03 8.47 -18.45
CA LYS A 659 14.64 7.82 -17.19
C LYS A 659 15.06 8.65 -15.99
N ASP A 660 14.07 9.14 -15.28
CA ASP A 660 14.24 9.76 -13.99
C ASP A 660 14.32 8.68 -12.92
N TYR A 661 15.53 8.36 -12.46
CA TYR A 661 15.73 7.40 -11.36
C TYR A 661 15.52 8.04 -9.99
N TRP A 662 15.65 9.34 -9.94
CA TRP A 662 15.44 10.20 -8.81
C TRP A 662 14.65 11.43 -9.26
N ILE A 663 13.56 11.74 -8.59
CA ILE A 663 12.69 12.87 -8.92
C ILE A 663 12.46 13.75 -7.68
N TYR A 664 12.34 15.05 -7.91
CA TYR A 664 11.93 15.99 -6.89
C TYR A 664 10.40 16.06 -6.81
N GLY A 665 9.84 15.83 -5.63
CA GLY A 665 8.39 15.78 -5.47
C GLY A 665 7.94 15.74 -4.01
N PRO A 666 6.62 15.67 -3.79
CA PRO A 666 6.05 15.55 -2.46
C PRO A 666 6.34 14.17 -1.86
N GLY A 667 6.62 14.15 -0.57
CA GLY A 667 6.79 12.93 0.19
C GLY A 667 5.46 12.26 0.57
N MET A 668 5.58 11.12 1.22
CA MET A 668 4.46 10.35 1.75
C MET A 668 3.65 11.16 2.77
N ASN A 669 2.36 10.86 2.87
CA ASN A 669 1.47 11.41 3.88
C ASN A 669 2.08 11.28 5.29
N GLY A 670 2.44 12.43 5.91
CA GLY A 670 3.13 12.50 7.19
C GLY A 670 4.64 12.72 7.13
N SER A 671 5.29 12.70 5.95
CA SER A 671 6.59 13.30 5.71
C SER A 671 6.45 14.82 5.48
N HIS A 672 7.55 15.56 5.66
CA HIS A 672 7.50 17.01 5.71
C HIS A 672 7.91 17.65 4.38
N GLY A 673 6.92 18.08 3.61
CA GLY A 673 7.15 18.89 2.42
C GLY A 673 7.55 18.09 1.18
N THR A 674 8.43 18.69 0.40
CA THR A 674 8.99 18.16 -0.85
C THR A 674 10.49 17.91 -0.72
N GLY A 675 11.02 16.97 -1.48
CA GLY A 675 12.43 16.62 -1.51
C GLY A 675 12.76 15.70 -2.67
N LEU A 676 13.98 15.20 -2.71
CA LEU A 676 14.40 14.23 -3.73
C LEU A 676 14.01 12.83 -3.29
N LEU A 677 13.31 12.11 -4.17
CA LEU A 677 12.80 10.76 -3.97
C LEU A 677 13.38 9.80 -5.01
N GLN A 678 13.69 8.56 -4.63
CA GLN A 678 13.99 7.57 -5.67
C GLN A 678 12.70 7.16 -6.39
N ASP A 679 12.77 7.10 -7.71
CA ASP A 679 11.65 6.67 -8.57
C ASP A 679 11.84 5.22 -9.04
N GLN A 680 13.05 4.72 -9.02
CA GLN A 680 13.36 3.35 -9.37
C GLN A 680 14.15 2.64 -8.28
N LYS A 681 13.68 1.47 -7.88
CA LYS A 681 14.27 0.66 -6.81
C LYS A 681 15.73 0.29 -7.10
N GLY A 682 16.59 0.56 -6.13
CA GLY A 682 18.03 0.31 -6.24
C GLY A 682 18.80 1.37 -7.03
N ALA A 683 18.15 2.46 -7.42
CA ALA A 683 18.81 3.56 -8.11
C ALA A 683 19.93 4.17 -7.28
N ARG A 684 21.03 4.51 -7.96
CA ARG A 684 22.17 5.26 -7.40
C ARG A 684 22.18 6.69 -7.89
N LEU A 685 22.53 7.58 -6.99
CA LEU A 685 22.84 8.97 -7.27
C LEU A 685 24.28 9.20 -6.85
N LEU A 686 25.19 9.44 -7.78
CA LEU A 686 26.62 9.51 -7.54
C LEU A 686 27.16 10.89 -7.90
N TYR A 687 28.11 11.39 -7.12
CA TYR A 687 28.79 12.66 -7.33
C TYR A 687 30.30 12.47 -7.17
N THR A 688 31.06 12.88 -8.18
CA THR A 688 32.52 12.89 -8.15
C THR A 688 32.99 14.28 -8.50
N PRO A 689 33.73 14.99 -7.63
CA PRO A 689 34.35 16.26 -7.96
C PRO A 689 35.28 16.15 -9.18
N LEU A 690 35.27 17.16 -10.05
CA LEU A 690 36.00 17.12 -11.31
C LEU A 690 37.52 17.05 -11.12
N ASP A 691 38.03 17.67 -10.06
CA ASP A 691 39.47 17.70 -9.75
C ASP A 691 39.92 16.54 -8.85
N GLY A 692 39.03 15.60 -8.60
CA GLY A 692 39.26 14.45 -7.75
C GLY A 692 39.20 14.76 -6.27
N SER A 693 39.28 13.72 -5.45
CA SER A 693 39.30 13.85 -4.01
C SER A 693 40.12 12.75 -3.37
N TYR A 694 41.44 12.97 -3.36
CA TYR A 694 42.39 12.11 -2.64
C TYR A 694 42.54 12.49 -1.17
N GLY A 695 42.24 13.73 -0.79
CA GLY A 695 42.34 14.25 0.56
C GLY A 695 41.17 13.82 1.45
N ASP A 696 41.04 14.52 2.54
CA ASP A 696 39.91 14.32 3.47
C ASP A 696 38.56 14.66 2.80
N MET A 697 37.47 14.03 3.22
CA MET A 697 36.11 14.29 2.72
C MET A 697 35.09 14.20 3.85
N ALA A 698 34.13 15.12 3.86
CA ALA A 698 32.99 15.08 4.77
C ALA A 698 31.67 15.26 4.00
N ILE A 699 30.65 14.53 4.39
CA ILE A 699 29.32 14.59 3.80
C ILE A 699 28.32 14.81 4.91
N THR A 700 27.41 15.76 4.74
CA THR A 700 26.23 15.95 5.58
C THR A 700 25.00 15.72 4.71
N LEU A 701 24.10 14.85 5.15
CA LEU A 701 22.84 14.52 4.48
C LEU A 701 21.69 14.71 5.46
N ASN A 702 20.65 15.43 5.06
CA ASN A 702 19.39 15.50 5.81
C ASN A 702 18.31 14.73 5.07
N VAL A 703 17.62 13.85 5.79
CA VAL A 703 16.60 12.96 5.24
C VAL A 703 15.33 12.94 6.08
N ASP A 704 14.24 12.60 5.43
CA ASP A 704 12.96 12.29 6.05
C ASP A 704 12.54 10.87 5.65
N ALA A 705 12.61 9.97 6.61
CA ALA A 705 12.22 8.57 6.45
C ALA A 705 10.80 8.31 7.01
N SER A 706 9.95 9.34 7.07
CA SER A 706 8.63 9.29 7.69
C SER A 706 8.67 9.35 9.23
N LYS A 707 7.50 9.17 9.87
CA LYS A 707 7.32 9.40 11.32
C LYS A 707 8.10 8.43 12.21
N THR A 708 8.41 7.24 11.69
CA THR A 708 9.12 6.20 12.44
C THR A 708 10.27 5.61 11.63
N ALA A 709 11.35 5.27 12.31
CA ALA A 709 12.52 4.67 11.67
C ALA A 709 12.14 3.40 10.88
N GLY A 710 12.73 3.27 9.71
CA GLY A 710 12.55 2.14 8.82
C GLY A 710 11.35 2.22 7.87
N GLN A 711 10.43 3.14 8.04
CA GLN A 711 9.29 3.28 7.13
C GLN A 711 9.70 3.72 5.71
N GLY A 712 10.75 4.52 5.56
CA GLY A 712 11.30 4.90 4.27
C GLY A 712 11.83 3.73 3.40
N PHE A 713 11.89 2.52 3.95
CA PHE A 713 12.25 1.30 3.20
C PHE A 713 11.04 0.45 2.80
N GLY A 714 9.82 0.85 3.15
CA GLY A 714 8.63 0.04 2.99
C GLY A 714 8.57 -1.12 4.00
N SER A 715 7.78 -2.16 3.70
CA SER A 715 7.56 -3.28 4.60
C SER A 715 8.65 -4.35 4.58
N ALA A 716 9.45 -4.41 3.52
CA ALA A 716 10.46 -5.45 3.34
C ALA A 716 11.71 -5.21 4.20
N THR A 717 12.21 -6.25 4.86
CA THR A 717 13.51 -6.23 5.56
C THR A 717 14.65 -6.50 4.61
N GLY A 718 15.87 -6.14 5.02
CA GLY A 718 17.06 -6.26 4.19
C GLY A 718 17.23 -5.12 3.18
N GLN A 719 16.27 -4.19 3.10
CA GLN A 719 16.41 -2.98 2.30
C GLN A 719 17.29 -1.96 3.02
N TYR A 720 18.06 -1.22 2.27
CA TYR A 720 19.06 -0.30 2.82
C TYR A 720 19.19 0.99 2.02
N LEU A 721 19.74 1.99 2.68
CA LEU A 721 20.33 3.18 2.10
C LEU A 721 21.84 3.11 2.38
N ASP A 722 22.66 3.22 1.32
CA ASP A 722 24.10 3.42 1.43
C ASP A 722 24.46 4.87 1.11
N LEU A 723 25.11 5.55 2.02
CA LEU A 723 25.73 6.84 1.80
C LEU A 723 27.21 6.59 1.53
N TYR A 724 27.63 6.74 0.27
CA TYR A 724 28.99 6.47 -0.18
C TYR A 724 29.94 7.64 0.13
N ILE A 725 31.19 7.32 0.47
CA ILE A 725 32.29 8.26 0.63
C ILE A 725 33.59 7.66 0.09
N LYS A 726 34.42 8.50 -0.52
CA LYS A 726 35.67 8.03 -1.17
C LYS A 726 35.38 6.85 -2.10
N PHE A 727 34.29 6.96 -2.86
CA PHE A 727 33.78 5.88 -3.72
C PHE A 727 34.20 6.13 -5.18
N ASP A 728 35.06 5.27 -5.71
CA ASP A 728 35.43 5.29 -7.12
C ASP A 728 34.36 4.57 -7.95
N THR A 729 33.67 5.35 -8.76
CA THR A 729 32.55 4.87 -9.59
C THR A 729 32.98 3.89 -10.68
N ARG A 730 34.24 3.89 -11.09
CA ARG A 730 34.77 3.02 -12.15
C ARG A 730 35.11 1.61 -11.63
N THR A 731 35.60 1.54 -10.42
CA THR A 731 36.02 0.29 -9.79
C THR A 731 35.03 -0.21 -8.76
N LEU A 732 34.00 0.57 -8.43
CA LEU A 732 33.03 0.30 -7.35
C LEU A 732 33.70 0.02 -6.01
N THR A 733 34.76 0.77 -5.73
CA THR A 733 35.60 0.60 -4.54
C THR A 733 35.56 1.88 -3.69
N GLY A 734 35.45 1.72 -2.39
CA GLY A 734 35.36 2.84 -1.44
C GLY A 734 34.71 2.44 -0.15
N TYR A 735 34.01 3.39 0.47
CA TYR A 735 33.36 3.17 1.76
C TYR A 735 31.93 3.67 1.73
N ALA A 736 31.13 3.22 2.70
CA ALA A 736 29.76 3.70 2.88
C ALA A 736 29.32 3.61 4.34
N LEU A 737 28.35 4.44 4.70
CA LEU A 737 27.46 4.20 5.82
C LEU A 737 26.21 3.49 5.28
N ARG A 738 26.00 2.26 5.71
CA ARG A 738 24.78 1.50 5.42
C ARG A 738 23.78 1.69 6.52
N ILE A 739 22.55 2.04 6.15
CA ILE A 739 21.38 2.13 7.01
C ILE A 739 20.41 1.06 6.52
N ILE A 740 20.21 0.00 7.32
CA ILE A 740 19.49 -1.19 6.87
C ILE A 740 18.31 -1.53 7.78
N ARG A 741 17.15 -1.83 7.14
CA ARG A 741 15.99 -2.36 7.86
C ARG A 741 16.17 -3.84 8.13
N THR A 742 16.08 -4.21 9.41
CA THR A 742 16.23 -5.58 9.88
C THR A 742 14.96 -6.10 10.55
N THR A 743 14.90 -7.40 10.85
CA THR A 743 13.82 -8.01 11.63
C THR A 743 13.93 -7.75 13.13
N LYS A 744 15.02 -7.13 13.58
CA LYS A 744 15.34 -6.95 15.00
C LYS A 744 14.40 -5.98 15.70
N TYR A 745 14.06 -4.87 15.01
CA TYR A 745 13.16 -3.85 15.54
C TYR A 745 12.18 -3.38 14.46
N SER A 746 10.94 -3.06 14.84
CA SER A 746 9.94 -2.49 13.94
C SER A 746 10.08 -0.99 13.75
N ASN A 747 10.69 -0.29 14.73
CA ASN A 747 10.81 1.17 14.80
C ASN A 747 12.25 1.65 14.82
N ALA A 748 13.20 0.81 14.43
CA ALA A 748 14.61 1.15 14.35
C ALA A 748 15.27 0.44 13.17
N VAL A 749 16.43 0.95 12.79
CA VAL A 749 17.29 0.41 11.74
C VAL A 749 18.70 0.24 12.28
N ASP A 750 19.51 -0.59 11.61
CA ASP A 750 20.91 -0.77 11.94
C ASP A 750 21.78 0.13 11.05
N PHE A 751 22.75 0.78 11.67
CA PHE A 751 23.79 1.59 11.00
C PHE A 751 25.09 0.81 11.04
N ILE A 752 25.79 0.70 9.89
CA ILE A 752 27.00 -0.12 9.73
C ILE A 752 27.94 0.60 8.79
N LEU A 753 29.21 0.74 9.15
CA LEU A 753 30.25 1.17 8.21
C LEU A 753 30.65 0.01 7.30
N MET A 754 30.73 0.26 5.99
CA MET A 754 31.01 -0.72 4.95
C MET A 754 32.26 -0.35 4.17
N LYS A 755 33.02 -1.34 3.74
CA LYS A 755 34.02 -1.23 2.70
C LYS A 755 33.48 -1.89 1.44
N TYR A 756 33.68 -1.22 0.32
CA TYR A 756 33.39 -1.76 -1.01
C TYR A 756 34.71 -2.08 -1.74
N GLU A 757 34.76 -3.22 -2.34
CA GLU A 757 35.87 -3.65 -3.21
C GLU A 757 35.32 -4.37 -4.44
N ASN A 758 35.50 -3.77 -5.62
CA ASN A 758 34.94 -4.28 -6.88
C ASN A 758 33.41 -4.55 -6.80
N GLY A 759 32.66 -3.68 -6.12
CA GLY A 759 31.23 -3.80 -5.97
C GLY A 759 30.77 -4.72 -4.85
N VAL A 760 31.64 -5.42 -4.17
CA VAL A 760 31.30 -6.27 -3.02
C VAL A 760 31.43 -5.48 -1.73
N ALA A 761 30.37 -5.49 -0.92
CA ALA A 761 30.31 -4.79 0.34
C ALA A 761 30.66 -5.70 1.53
N GLU A 762 31.53 -5.25 2.40
CA GLU A 762 31.91 -5.90 3.64
C GLU A 762 31.75 -4.93 4.83
N ALA A 763 31.20 -5.41 5.94
CA ALA A 763 31.06 -4.61 7.15
C ALA A 763 32.42 -4.42 7.84
N ILE A 764 32.75 -3.17 8.15
CA ILE A 764 34.00 -2.79 8.87
C ILE A 764 33.72 -2.23 10.27
N SER A 765 32.45 -2.20 10.70
CA SER A 765 32.05 -1.89 12.07
C SER A 765 30.97 -2.85 12.56
N GLN A 766 30.78 -2.90 13.88
CA GLN A 766 29.60 -3.55 14.44
C GLN A 766 28.34 -2.70 14.16
N PRO A 767 27.16 -3.32 13.94
CA PRO A 767 25.93 -2.59 13.74
C PRO A 767 25.47 -1.87 15.01
N VAL A 768 24.97 -0.65 14.85
CA VAL A 768 24.30 0.12 15.92
C VAL A 768 22.85 0.29 15.56
N SER A 769 21.96 -0.26 16.35
CA SER A 769 20.51 -0.11 16.18
C SER A 769 20.03 1.22 16.75
N SER A 770 19.32 2.04 15.94
CA SER A 770 18.85 3.36 16.36
C SER A 770 17.48 3.69 15.78
N THR A 771 16.75 4.53 16.52
CA THR A 771 15.47 5.12 16.13
C THR A 771 15.64 6.45 15.39
N CYS A 772 16.86 6.98 15.24
CA CYS A 772 17.05 8.32 14.69
C CYS A 772 16.76 8.46 13.21
N TYR A 773 16.73 7.34 12.44
CA TYR A 773 16.39 7.38 11.02
C TYR A 773 14.89 7.54 10.79
N ARG A 774 14.43 8.78 10.94
CA ARG A 774 13.04 9.21 10.80
C ARG A 774 12.99 10.67 10.34
N THR A 775 11.89 11.35 10.51
CA THR A 775 11.74 12.77 10.15
C THR A 775 12.90 13.62 10.67
N ASP A 776 13.44 14.47 9.81
CA ASP A 776 14.55 15.40 10.08
C ASP A 776 15.81 14.72 10.61
N CYS A 777 16.18 13.59 10.04
CA CYS A 777 17.43 12.90 10.39
C CYS A 777 18.62 13.53 9.67
N THR A 778 19.56 14.05 10.44
CA THR A 778 20.85 14.53 9.93
C THR A 778 21.92 13.47 10.11
N ILE A 779 22.62 13.17 9.03
CA ILE A 779 23.68 12.15 8.93
C ILE A 779 24.95 12.86 8.50
N THR A 780 26.03 12.70 9.25
CA THR A 780 27.38 13.16 8.87
C THR A 780 28.30 11.96 8.71
N LEU A 781 28.98 11.86 7.58
CA LEU A 781 29.96 10.83 7.27
C LEU A 781 31.28 11.49 6.90
N THR A 782 32.36 11.16 7.57
CA THR A 782 33.67 11.83 7.40
C THR A 782 34.78 10.79 7.22
N ALA A 783 35.53 10.93 6.17
CA ALA A 783 36.81 10.23 5.94
C ALA A 783 37.98 11.21 6.13
N LYS A 784 38.72 11.05 7.21
CA LYS A 784 39.81 11.98 7.58
C LYS A 784 41.00 11.24 8.18
N GLY A 785 42.18 11.48 7.62
CA GLY A 785 43.45 10.98 8.18
C GLY A 785 43.51 9.48 8.42
N GLY A 786 42.87 8.66 7.56
CA GLY A 786 42.78 7.20 7.71
C GLY A 786 41.72 6.71 8.68
N LYS A 787 40.79 7.57 9.06
CA LYS A 787 39.59 7.24 9.87
C LYS A 787 38.31 7.54 9.11
N LEU A 788 37.33 6.64 9.24
CA LEU A 788 35.95 6.84 8.79
C LEU A 788 35.07 6.98 10.02
N THR A 789 34.36 8.09 10.12
CA THR A 789 33.43 8.33 11.23
C THR A 789 32.05 8.64 10.68
N ALA A 790 31.01 8.15 11.36
CA ALA A 790 29.64 8.48 11.05
C ALA A 790 28.90 8.92 12.32
N HIS A 791 28.13 10.00 12.18
CA HIS A 791 27.20 10.47 13.19
C HIS A 791 25.80 10.60 12.59
N ALA A 792 24.76 10.15 13.30
CA ALA A 792 23.37 10.38 12.88
C ALA A 792 22.50 10.71 14.08
N SER A 793 21.65 11.73 13.91
CA SER A 793 20.70 12.18 14.93
C SER A 793 19.47 12.84 14.32
N THR A 794 18.42 13.03 15.10
CA THR A 794 17.22 13.77 14.71
C THR A 794 16.75 14.64 15.87
N THR A 795 16.16 15.80 15.54
CA THR A 795 15.50 16.68 16.50
C THR A 795 14.03 16.31 16.73
N THR A 796 13.47 15.46 15.87
CA THR A 796 12.05 15.04 15.95
C THR A 796 11.83 14.13 17.16
N PRO A 797 10.91 14.47 18.09
CA PRO A 797 10.61 13.64 19.25
C PRO A 797 10.12 12.24 18.87
N LEU A 798 10.40 11.25 19.70
CA LEU A 798 9.83 9.92 19.57
C LEU A 798 8.35 9.93 19.96
N PRO A 799 7.49 9.22 19.25
CA PRO A 799 6.08 9.07 19.62
C PRO A 799 5.88 8.29 20.93
N ALA A 800 6.84 7.46 21.33
CA ALA A 800 6.83 6.71 22.58
C ALA A 800 8.25 6.55 23.15
N PRO A 801 8.45 6.47 24.47
CA PRO A 801 9.76 6.25 25.08
C PRO A 801 10.40 4.93 24.63
N VAL A 802 11.71 4.94 24.44
CA VAL A 802 12.50 3.73 24.19
C VAL A 802 12.84 3.09 25.53
N THR A 803 12.42 1.83 25.71
CA THR A 803 12.69 1.05 26.93
C THR A 803 13.81 0.01 26.76
N ASP A 804 14.16 -0.36 25.51
CA ASP A 804 15.25 -1.29 25.23
C ASP A 804 16.60 -0.57 25.35
N PRO A 805 17.50 -0.98 26.27
CA PRO A 805 18.80 -0.34 26.48
C PRO A 805 19.76 -0.50 25.29
N ASN A 806 19.51 -1.47 24.40
CA ASN A 806 20.31 -1.71 23.21
C ASN A 806 19.94 -0.78 22.05
N LEU A 807 18.81 -0.09 22.15
CA LEU A 807 18.32 0.80 21.10
C LEU A 807 18.78 2.24 21.39
N LYS A 808 19.55 2.81 20.46
CA LYS A 808 20.14 4.14 20.62
C LYS A 808 19.21 5.23 20.03
N LEU A 809 19.32 6.44 20.57
CA LEU A 809 18.60 7.62 20.05
C LEU A 809 19.42 8.37 19.00
N SER A 810 20.73 8.18 19.00
CA SER A 810 21.70 8.68 17.99
C SER A 810 22.72 7.60 17.67
N VAL A 811 23.50 7.82 16.62
CA VAL A 811 24.52 6.89 16.16
C VAL A 811 25.87 7.60 16.14
N ASP A 812 26.88 6.92 16.67
CA ASP A 812 28.29 7.24 16.51
C ASP A 812 29.04 5.96 16.13
N LEU A 813 29.72 5.99 14.97
CA LEU A 813 30.51 4.87 14.45
C LEU A 813 31.87 5.34 14.03
N GLU A 814 32.88 4.49 14.19
CA GLU A 814 34.25 4.72 13.73
C GLU A 814 34.88 3.43 13.19
N ALA A 815 35.69 3.56 12.14
CA ALA A 815 36.49 2.48 11.60
C ALA A 815 37.81 3.01 10.99
N ASP A 816 38.86 2.19 10.96
CA ASP A 816 40.08 2.48 10.27
C ASP A 816 39.92 2.24 8.76
N ILE A 817 40.41 3.17 7.95
CA ILE A 817 40.41 3.10 6.48
C ILE A 817 41.76 3.44 5.87
N ALA A 818 41.95 3.13 4.59
CA ALA A 818 43.11 3.58 3.86
C ALA A 818 43.11 5.10 3.69
N SER A 819 44.20 5.77 4.05
CA SER A 819 44.39 7.18 3.75
C SER A 819 44.62 7.39 2.26
N ASN A 820 44.35 8.62 1.77
CA ASN A 820 44.53 9.04 0.39
C ASN A 820 43.83 8.18 -0.68
N THR A 821 42.67 7.65 -0.37
CA THR A 821 41.84 6.92 -1.32
C THR A 821 41.12 7.90 -2.24
N PHE A 822 41.23 7.73 -3.55
CA PHE A 822 40.45 8.50 -4.53
C PHE A 822 38.99 8.12 -4.46
N GLY A 823 38.09 9.09 -4.65
CA GLY A 823 36.68 8.83 -4.85
C GLY A 823 35.78 10.02 -4.55
N GLY A 824 34.53 9.88 -4.91
CA GLY A 824 33.46 10.84 -4.66
C GLY A 824 32.49 10.33 -3.58
N THR A 825 31.27 10.79 -3.66
CA THR A 825 30.16 10.40 -2.79
C THR A 825 28.95 9.94 -3.59
N GLY A 826 27.94 9.49 -2.92
CA GLY A 826 26.66 9.15 -3.54
C GLY A 826 25.74 8.42 -2.59
N ILE A 827 24.59 8.06 -3.12
CA ILE A 827 23.52 7.40 -2.37
C ILE A 827 23.00 6.25 -3.22
N GLN A 828 22.74 5.12 -2.59
CA GLN A 828 21.91 4.06 -3.15
C GLN A 828 20.78 3.75 -2.19
N HIS A 829 19.56 3.63 -2.71
CA HIS A 829 18.41 3.22 -1.93
C HIS A 829 17.75 2.02 -2.56
N THR A 830 17.59 0.93 -1.81
CA THR A 830 17.05 -0.35 -2.34
C THR A 830 15.60 -0.60 -1.95
N GLY A 831 15.00 0.28 -1.14
CA GLY A 831 13.64 0.13 -0.61
C GLY A 831 12.55 0.62 -1.56
N SER A 832 11.47 1.12 -0.97
CA SER A 832 10.31 1.67 -1.69
C SER A 832 10.67 2.81 -2.62
N CYS A 833 9.85 3.02 -3.65
CA CYS A 833 9.98 4.10 -4.61
C CYS A 833 8.87 5.14 -4.44
N GLY A 834 9.05 6.31 -5.05
CA GLY A 834 8.08 7.40 -5.04
C GLY A 834 7.79 7.89 -3.62
N GLU A 835 6.58 8.29 -3.36
CA GLU A 835 6.15 8.91 -2.09
C GLU A 835 6.42 8.07 -0.84
N SER A 836 6.61 6.76 -0.96
CA SER A 836 6.86 5.85 0.16
C SER A 836 8.34 5.62 0.46
N THR A 837 9.25 6.29 -0.23
CA THR A 837 10.70 6.18 -0.02
C THR A 837 11.20 7.17 1.05
N THR A 838 12.47 7.04 1.40
CA THR A 838 13.18 8.10 2.14
C THR A 838 13.33 9.34 1.26
N MET A 839 12.94 10.47 1.79
CA MET A 839 13.06 11.76 1.12
C MET A 839 14.35 12.47 1.51
N LEU A 840 15.10 12.97 0.52
CA LEU A 840 16.32 13.71 0.74
C LEU A 840 16.02 15.22 0.66
N HIS A 841 16.39 15.97 1.70
CA HIS A 841 16.14 17.40 1.77
C HIS A 841 17.36 18.24 1.47
N TYR A 842 18.53 17.79 1.89
CA TYR A 842 19.76 18.57 1.82
C TYR A 842 20.97 17.66 1.79
N MET A 843 21.97 18.05 1.01
CA MET A 843 23.27 17.41 0.98
C MET A 843 24.37 18.45 0.88
N LYS A 844 25.40 18.29 1.70
CA LYS A 844 26.64 19.07 1.63
C LYS A 844 27.82 18.10 1.53
N VAL A 845 28.75 18.38 0.62
CA VAL A 845 29.99 17.64 0.46
C VAL A 845 31.15 18.63 0.58
N GLU A 846 32.09 18.32 1.46
CA GLU A 846 33.33 19.08 1.65
C GLU A 846 34.52 18.16 1.39
N TRP A 847 35.52 18.60 0.65
CA TRP A 847 36.70 17.78 0.34
C TRP A 847 37.96 18.62 0.23
N GLU A 848 39.14 17.96 0.42
CA GLU A 848 40.51 18.56 0.26
C GLU A 848 41.20 18.03 -1.00
#